data_6ba5bfef3804f47cc8fcc5423798e05e
#
_entry.id   6ba5bfef3804f47cc8fcc5423798e05e
#
_cell.length_a   1.000
_cell.length_b   1.000
_cell.length_c   1.000
_cell.angle_alpha   90.00
_cell.angle_beta   90.00
_cell.angle_gamma   90.00
#
_symmetry.space_group_name_H-M   'P 1'
#
loop_
_entity.id
_entity.type
_entity.pdbx_description
1 polymer ?
#
loop_
_entity_poly.entity_id
_entity_poly.type
_entity_poly.pdbx_seq_one_letter_code
_entity_poly.pdbx_strand_id
1 'polypeptide(L)'
;VAGFAQPQDRSIADVLAKMPGIEVKPDGMISFQGKNINKFYIEGMDLMNDRYALASNNISRKRVKAVEVLQNHQPIELLKGKLFSEQAAINLILEDDSKMNLVGTADVGLGANADDMLYSNRLLAMLFKKKYQTLSLYKNDNTGLDLYNEVNPIRLSDLLEKRTTEEDALISSVTTQRPDIDQNRYRFNRSHLVATNHLFQLAPKSTLRAQVSYFNDVAERNNWVETDYLLAENASGTLIESHSLHERRNRLDASLNFEINRKELYLKNESKGAFDWLDSKSNTIWNDNRLQLSSSPDRRYFSDILDIKLPLSNDKYLSVSSINGYNYHPQELSLYSGENQRVDYTSFQTYTTAAFRHRFFGMYANYQIGFQGLFQSLSAQIGNNETLPSQRFNRYLPHIGLGLNYQTSDFQVEAEAKLQRMDIRFRQPETLQRKGEFYPDAKLFLKYTFSGTSFISMTYQYGKQLEDLRDLYSGYLFTSYRTIVDNTHAPEANSNHRVTMNYQYSHPIKGLFFSVSATARRAQKKTAYESRLTEGNEVLVRSLTAAPHHADMYLVTSRLSKSFSAWKSLLTLSGTYMRNQDALLYGGTLTDYDMDSYSAVISYSGRPLSWLSVELRSLWQQNRMHSPSTDSRVNQLKHSIDLNFPVTEKLIFSVSNACHQSLETDENSWFTDFAASYTYRRLEFQLKANNILGKSVYEREFVSSIERNYYRFTLRPREFLAGVSFTF
;
A
#
# COMPACT_ATOMS: atom_id res chain seq x y z
N VAL A 1 -19.30 12.35 15.85
CA VAL A 1 -19.03 13.08 14.60
C VAL A 1 -19.02 14.58 14.82
N ALA A 2 -20.11 15.18 15.39
CA ALA A 2 -20.27 16.64 15.47
C ALA A 2 -19.13 17.41 16.17
N GLY A 3 -18.40 16.78 17.10
CA GLY A 3 -17.28 17.43 17.81
C GLY A 3 -16.02 17.65 16.98
N PHE A 4 -15.83 16.87 15.88
CA PHE A 4 -14.64 16.91 15.02
C PHE A 4 -14.95 17.33 13.60
N ALA A 5 -16.20 17.22 13.16
CA ALA A 5 -16.62 17.60 11.82
C ALA A 5 -16.47 19.11 11.60
N GLN A 6 -15.91 19.48 10.46
CA GLN A 6 -15.79 20.84 9.98
C GLN A 6 -16.78 21.08 8.81
N PRO A 7 -17.16 22.32 8.51
CA PRO A 7 -18.17 22.62 7.50
C PRO A 7 -17.85 22.05 6.11
N GLN A 8 -16.57 22.06 5.71
CA GLN A 8 -16.10 21.57 4.41
C GLN A 8 -16.03 20.04 4.29
N ASP A 9 -16.11 19.28 5.40
CA ASP A 9 -16.01 17.82 5.36
C ASP A 9 -17.21 17.21 4.64
N ARG A 10 -16.98 16.29 3.75
CA ARG A 10 -17.99 15.63 2.94
C ARG A 10 -18.17 14.18 3.30
N SER A 11 -17.05 13.46 3.37
CA SER A 11 -17.00 12.05 3.68
C SER A 11 -16.75 11.82 5.18
N ILE A 12 -16.99 10.58 5.62
CA ILE A 12 -16.61 10.22 7.00
C ILE A 12 -15.09 10.10 7.15
N ALA A 13 -14.33 9.82 6.07
CA ALA A 13 -12.88 9.82 6.09
C ALA A 13 -12.30 11.20 6.48
N ASP A 14 -12.91 12.30 5.99
CA ASP A 14 -12.48 13.67 6.32
C ASP A 14 -12.61 13.93 7.83
N VAL A 15 -13.66 13.41 8.45
CA VAL A 15 -13.90 13.55 9.89
C VAL A 15 -12.96 12.66 10.69
N LEU A 16 -12.76 11.39 10.26
CA LEU A 16 -11.86 10.44 10.91
C LEU A 16 -10.42 10.96 10.96
N ALA A 17 -9.95 11.60 9.88
CA ALA A 17 -8.61 12.19 9.82
C ALA A 17 -8.36 13.29 10.86
N LYS A 18 -9.45 13.90 11.40
CA LYS A 18 -9.42 14.97 12.41
C LYS A 18 -9.65 14.45 13.84
N MET A 19 -9.92 13.14 14.00
CA MET A 19 -10.12 12.54 15.31
C MET A 19 -8.77 12.19 15.95
N PRO A 20 -8.54 12.56 17.22
CA PRO A 20 -7.28 12.29 17.91
C PRO A 20 -6.93 10.79 17.94
N GLY A 21 -5.69 10.46 17.58
CA GLY A 21 -5.19 9.09 17.55
C GLY A 21 -5.57 8.30 16.29
N ILE A 22 -6.45 8.82 15.44
CA ILE A 22 -6.77 8.23 14.14
C ILE A 22 -5.88 8.85 13.06
N GLU A 23 -5.49 8.06 12.12
CA GLU A 23 -4.81 8.46 10.90
C GLU A 23 -5.49 7.81 9.70
N VAL A 24 -5.85 8.61 8.71
CA VAL A 24 -6.35 8.15 7.41
C VAL A 24 -5.29 8.48 6.38
N LYS A 25 -4.74 7.44 5.76
CA LYS A 25 -3.70 7.59 4.73
C LYS A 25 -4.33 7.89 3.35
N PRO A 26 -3.57 8.41 2.39
CA PRO A 26 -4.07 8.66 1.03
C PRO A 26 -4.61 7.43 0.31
N ASP A 27 -4.11 6.23 0.64
CA ASP A 27 -4.61 4.95 0.14
C ASP A 27 -5.92 4.49 0.83
N GLY A 28 -6.46 5.31 1.75
CA GLY A 28 -7.66 5.02 2.52
C GLY A 28 -7.43 4.09 3.72
N MET A 29 -6.19 3.70 4.00
CA MET A 29 -5.87 2.91 5.18
C MET A 29 -6.10 3.73 6.46
N ILE A 30 -6.80 3.14 7.42
CA ILE A 30 -7.07 3.75 8.71
C ILE A 30 -6.24 3.06 9.79
N SER A 31 -5.54 3.85 10.59
CA SER A 31 -4.84 3.37 11.77
C SER A 31 -5.30 4.11 13.03
N PHE A 32 -5.23 3.43 14.15
CA PHE A 32 -5.47 4.02 15.48
C PHE A 32 -4.20 3.86 16.30
N GLN A 33 -3.66 5.00 16.76
CA GLN A 33 -2.43 5.06 17.55
C GLN A 33 -1.25 4.33 16.89
N GLY A 34 -1.11 4.51 15.55
CA GLY A 34 -0.02 3.93 14.75
C GLY A 34 -0.23 2.46 14.35
N LYS A 35 -1.30 1.79 14.78
CA LYS A 35 -1.66 0.41 14.40
C LYS A 35 -2.87 0.43 13.47
N ASN A 36 -2.81 -0.36 12.39
CA ASN A 36 -3.96 -0.50 11.49
C ASN A 36 -5.16 -1.08 12.23
N ILE A 37 -6.35 -0.59 11.91
CA ILE A 37 -7.60 -1.17 12.43
C ILE A 37 -7.77 -2.59 11.88
N ASN A 38 -8.36 -3.48 12.68
CA ASN A 38 -8.62 -4.85 12.27
C ASN A 38 -10.01 -5.07 11.68
N LYS A 39 -10.96 -4.16 11.95
CA LYS A 39 -12.34 -4.20 11.43
C LYS A 39 -12.90 -2.80 11.25
N PHE A 40 -13.75 -2.66 10.23
CA PHE A 40 -14.56 -1.48 9.97
C PHE A 40 -16.04 -1.90 9.85
N TYR A 41 -16.81 -1.56 10.87
CA TYR A 41 -18.22 -1.91 10.97
C TYR A 41 -19.11 -0.76 10.53
N ILE A 42 -20.27 -1.10 9.99
CA ILE A 42 -21.40 -0.19 9.77
C ILE A 42 -22.61 -0.83 10.46
N GLU A 43 -23.17 -0.17 11.48
CA GLU A 43 -24.24 -0.73 12.33
C GLU A 43 -23.86 -2.12 12.89
N GLY A 44 -22.61 -2.28 13.31
CA GLY A 44 -22.11 -3.52 13.92
C GLY A 44 -21.81 -4.66 12.94
N MET A 45 -21.97 -4.47 11.62
CA MET A 45 -21.69 -5.47 10.59
C MET A 45 -20.54 -5.06 9.70
N ASP A 46 -19.68 -6.01 9.33
CA ASP A 46 -18.50 -5.81 8.48
C ASP A 46 -18.86 -6.02 7.00
N LEU A 47 -19.50 -4.99 6.39
CA LEU A 47 -19.90 -5.03 4.97
C LEU A 47 -18.67 -5.01 4.04
N MET A 48 -17.66 -4.23 4.40
CA MET A 48 -16.60 -3.87 3.47
C MET A 48 -15.39 -4.81 3.52
N ASN A 49 -15.25 -5.62 4.59
CA ASN A 49 -14.04 -6.41 4.86
C ASN A 49 -12.80 -5.50 4.76
N ASP A 50 -11.89 -5.79 3.83
CA ASP A 50 -10.66 -5.02 3.65
C ASP A 50 -10.82 -3.76 2.76
N ARG A 51 -11.98 -3.58 2.11
CA ARG A 51 -12.28 -2.45 1.21
C ARG A 51 -12.96 -1.27 1.92
N TYR A 52 -12.67 -1.03 3.18
CA TYR A 52 -13.35 0.01 3.96
C TYR A 52 -13.04 1.44 3.47
N ALA A 53 -11.97 1.66 2.69
CA ALA A 53 -11.71 2.92 2.01
C ALA A 53 -12.87 3.33 1.11
N LEU A 54 -13.49 2.36 0.41
CA LEU A 54 -14.67 2.61 -0.41
C LEU A 54 -15.84 3.19 0.42
N ALA A 55 -16.07 2.68 1.62
CA ALA A 55 -17.11 3.20 2.52
C ALA A 55 -16.71 4.54 3.13
N SER A 56 -15.51 4.63 3.70
CA SER A 56 -15.08 5.84 4.43
C SER A 56 -14.98 7.07 3.52
N ASN A 57 -14.54 6.92 2.27
CA ASN A 57 -14.42 8.02 1.30
C ASN A 57 -15.75 8.43 0.66
N ASN A 58 -16.76 7.54 0.68
CA ASN A 58 -18.01 7.78 -0.06
C ASN A 58 -19.24 7.97 0.82
N ILE A 59 -19.25 7.50 2.07
CA ILE A 59 -20.35 7.76 3.00
C ILE A 59 -20.28 9.21 3.47
N SER A 60 -21.35 9.96 3.23
CA SER A 60 -21.46 11.36 3.67
C SER A 60 -21.43 11.45 5.20
N ARG A 61 -20.66 12.41 5.75
CA ARG A 61 -20.63 12.69 7.18
C ARG A 61 -22.02 12.95 7.78
N LYS A 62 -22.93 13.50 6.98
CA LYS A 62 -24.33 13.80 7.38
C LYS A 62 -25.15 12.56 7.67
N ARG A 63 -24.73 11.37 7.21
CA ARG A 63 -25.38 10.08 7.41
C ARG A 63 -24.87 9.34 8.65
N VAL A 64 -23.81 9.84 9.29
CA VAL A 64 -23.15 9.19 10.43
C VAL A 64 -23.40 9.99 11.70
N LYS A 65 -24.13 9.40 12.64
CA LYS A 65 -24.46 9.96 13.96
C LYS A 65 -23.26 9.90 14.90
N ALA A 66 -22.57 8.75 14.93
CA ALA A 66 -21.44 8.54 15.82
C ALA A 66 -20.39 7.62 15.18
N VAL A 67 -19.14 7.78 15.62
CA VAL A 67 -18.03 6.87 15.36
C VAL A 67 -17.59 6.28 16.69
N GLU A 68 -17.63 4.97 16.79
CA GLU A 68 -17.13 4.23 17.94
C GLU A 68 -15.75 3.65 17.60
N VAL A 69 -14.77 3.88 18.47
CA VAL A 69 -13.44 3.27 18.39
C VAL A 69 -13.36 2.17 19.45
N LEU A 70 -13.40 0.93 18.99
CA LEU A 70 -13.34 -0.26 19.83
C LEU A 70 -11.88 -0.63 20.05
N GLN A 71 -11.30 -0.21 21.17
CA GLN A 71 -9.90 -0.51 21.50
C GLN A 71 -9.73 -1.97 21.92
N ASN A 72 -8.55 -2.53 21.69
CA ASN A 72 -8.22 -3.92 22.02
C ASN A 72 -9.22 -4.92 21.43
N HIS A 73 -9.67 -4.63 20.22
CA HIS A 73 -10.76 -5.37 19.59
C HIS A 73 -10.33 -6.77 19.15
N GLN A 74 -10.96 -7.80 19.73
CA GLN A 74 -10.85 -9.19 19.32
C GLN A 74 -12.05 -9.56 18.43
N PRO A 75 -11.86 -9.70 17.07
CA PRO A 75 -12.97 -9.95 16.18
C PRO A 75 -13.56 -11.37 16.29
N ILE A 76 -12.80 -12.34 16.79
CA ILE A 76 -13.21 -13.74 16.87
C ILE A 76 -13.84 -14.02 18.25
N GLU A 77 -15.14 -14.35 18.26
CA GLU A 77 -15.92 -14.57 19.49
C GLU A 77 -15.30 -15.66 20.40
N LEU A 78 -14.82 -16.75 19.79
CA LEU A 78 -14.15 -17.86 20.50
C LEU A 78 -12.92 -17.39 21.29
N LEU A 79 -12.23 -16.36 20.81
CA LEU A 79 -10.96 -15.87 21.38
C LEU A 79 -11.15 -14.68 22.31
N LYS A 80 -12.35 -14.10 22.42
CA LYS A 80 -12.64 -13.00 23.34
C LYS A 80 -12.36 -13.42 24.78
N GLY A 81 -11.57 -12.60 25.48
CA GLY A 81 -11.13 -12.89 26.86
C GLY A 81 -10.03 -13.96 26.99
N LYS A 82 -9.63 -14.62 25.89
CA LYS A 82 -8.58 -15.66 25.87
C LYS A 82 -7.32 -15.23 25.15
N LEU A 83 -7.45 -14.37 24.13
CA LEU A 83 -6.35 -13.82 23.36
C LEU A 83 -6.51 -12.31 23.26
N PHE A 84 -5.49 -11.60 23.69
CA PHE A 84 -5.44 -10.14 23.59
C PHE A 84 -5.22 -9.69 22.15
N SER A 85 -5.88 -8.60 21.77
CA SER A 85 -5.63 -7.89 20.52
C SER A 85 -5.19 -6.46 20.83
N GLU A 86 -4.12 -6.01 20.22
CA GLU A 86 -3.66 -4.62 20.33
C GLU A 86 -4.29 -3.68 19.29
N GLN A 87 -5.05 -4.25 18.36
CA GLN A 87 -5.68 -3.49 17.28
C GLN A 87 -7.03 -2.92 17.74
N ALA A 88 -7.43 -1.83 17.11
CA ALA A 88 -8.75 -1.26 17.26
C ALA A 88 -9.65 -1.63 16.09
N ALA A 89 -10.96 -1.51 16.29
CA ALA A 89 -11.95 -1.49 15.24
C ALA A 89 -12.71 -0.16 15.24
N ILE A 90 -13.23 0.23 14.08
CA ILE A 90 -14.14 1.38 13.95
C ILE A 90 -15.54 0.85 13.65
N ASN A 91 -16.55 1.44 14.31
CA ASN A 91 -17.96 1.19 14.02
C ASN A 91 -18.67 2.52 13.73
N LEU A 92 -19.28 2.61 12.57
CA LEU A 92 -20.12 3.73 12.18
C LEU A 92 -21.54 3.49 12.62
N ILE A 93 -22.07 4.37 13.46
CA ILE A 93 -23.49 4.42 13.81
C ILE A 93 -24.16 5.45 12.88
N LEU A 94 -25.13 4.99 12.11
CA LEU A 94 -25.83 5.81 11.14
C LEU A 94 -26.95 6.64 11.80
N GLU A 95 -27.33 7.72 11.13
CA GLU A 95 -28.56 8.46 11.47
C GLU A 95 -29.80 7.59 11.27
N ASP A 96 -30.84 7.83 12.07
CA ASP A 96 -32.02 6.96 12.10
C ASP A 96 -32.79 6.92 10.75
N ASP A 97 -32.76 8.01 9.99
CA ASP A 97 -33.34 8.10 8.64
C ASP A 97 -32.52 7.30 7.60
N SER A 98 -31.27 7.00 7.90
CA SER A 98 -30.39 6.21 7.04
C SER A 98 -30.46 4.71 7.31
N LYS A 99 -31.16 4.32 8.38
CA LYS A 99 -31.39 2.91 8.74
C LYS A 99 -32.63 2.38 8.04
N MET A 100 -32.54 1.17 7.48
CA MET A 100 -33.62 0.44 6.82
C MET A 100 -34.17 1.06 5.53
N ASN A 101 -33.76 2.26 5.14
CA ASN A 101 -34.14 2.95 3.91
C ASN A 101 -33.05 2.83 2.85
N LEU A 102 -33.43 2.87 1.59
CA LEU A 102 -32.49 3.10 0.50
C LEU A 102 -32.06 4.57 0.56
N VAL A 103 -30.79 4.79 0.77
CA VAL A 103 -30.19 6.12 0.80
C VAL A 103 -29.04 6.19 -0.18
N GLY A 104 -28.77 7.39 -0.68
CA GLY A 104 -27.71 7.54 -1.65
C GLY A 104 -27.31 8.98 -1.91
N THR A 105 -26.33 9.11 -2.81
CA THR A 105 -25.85 10.40 -3.30
C THR A 105 -25.59 10.30 -4.79
N ALA A 106 -26.10 11.25 -5.55
CA ALA A 106 -25.78 11.42 -6.96
C ALA A 106 -25.04 12.76 -7.13
N ASP A 107 -23.82 12.70 -7.62
CA ASP A 107 -23.01 13.88 -7.95
C ASP A 107 -22.83 13.93 -9.46
N VAL A 108 -23.03 15.10 -10.02
CA VAL A 108 -22.75 15.40 -11.43
C VAL A 108 -21.87 16.63 -11.47
N GLY A 109 -20.70 16.51 -12.03
CA GLY A 109 -19.76 17.61 -12.24
C GLY A 109 -19.38 17.71 -13.71
N LEU A 110 -19.43 18.92 -14.26
CA LEU A 110 -19.01 19.25 -15.62
C LEU A 110 -18.09 20.46 -15.58
N GLY A 111 -17.14 20.50 -16.50
CA GLY A 111 -16.19 21.58 -16.56
C GLY A 111 -15.39 21.60 -17.85
N ALA A 112 -14.37 22.41 -17.88
CA ALA A 112 -13.46 22.50 -19.00
C ALA A 112 -12.06 22.97 -18.54
N ASN A 113 -11.08 22.62 -19.32
CA ASN A 113 -9.76 23.25 -19.36
C ASN A 113 -9.49 23.75 -20.78
N ALA A 114 -8.24 24.11 -21.08
CA ALA A 114 -7.86 24.61 -22.40
C ALA A 114 -8.03 23.58 -23.53
N ASP A 115 -7.92 22.29 -23.19
CA ASP A 115 -7.77 21.19 -24.17
C ASP A 115 -9.00 20.25 -24.18
N ASP A 116 -9.69 20.06 -23.03
CA ASP A 116 -10.71 19.02 -22.85
C ASP A 116 -11.93 19.51 -22.06
N MET A 117 -13.07 18.87 -22.32
CA MET A 117 -14.21 18.90 -21.41
C MET A 117 -13.97 17.98 -20.23
N LEU A 118 -14.25 18.47 -19.02
CA LEU A 118 -14.06 17.77 -17.77
C LEU A 118 -15.39 17.25 -17.23
N TYR A 119 -15.33 16.06 -16.62
CA TYR A 119 -16.46 15.47 -15.94
C TYR A 119 -16.01 14.71 -14.67
N SER A 120 -16.85 14.76 -13.63
CA SER A 120 -16.65 14.02 -12.40
C SER A 120 -18.02 13.63 -11.85
N ASN A 121 -18.43 12.38 -12.04
CA ASN A 121 -19.75 11.89 -11.70
C ASN A 121 -19.63 10.75 -10.68
N ARG A 122 -20.59 10.69 -9.73
CA ARG A 122 -20.69 9.62 -8.74
C ARG A 122 -22.15 9.29 -8.47
N LEU A 123 -22.46 8.01 -8.44
CA LEU A 123 -23.72 7.48 -7.95
C LEU A 123 -23.42 6.47 -6.85
N LEU A 124 -23.86 6.75 -5.63
CA LEU A 124 -23.77 5.88 -4.48
C LEU A 124 -25.18 5.48 -4.03
N ALA A 125 -25.42 4.19 -3.85
CA ALA A 125 -26.64 3.67 -3.28
C ALA A 125 -26.33 2.71 -2.13
N MET A 126 -27.01 2.86 -1.00
CA MET A 126 -26.78 2.08 0.20
C MET A 126 -28.09 1.65 0.84
N LEU A 127 -28.10 0.43 1.38
CA LEU A 127 -29.22 -0.09 2.15
C LEU A 127 -28.69 -0.89 3.34
N PHE A 128 -29.10 -0.53 4.56
CA PHE A 128 -28.65 -1.17 5.78
C PHE A 128 -29.85 -1.76 6.55
N LYS A 129 -30.18 -3.03 6.29
CA LYS A 129 -31.18 -3.81 7.02
C LYS A 129 -30.49 -4.80 7.95
N LYS A 130 -31.20 -5.30 8.96
CA LYS A 130 -30.66 -6.24 9.97
C LYS A 130 -30.08 -7.53 9.39
N LYS A 131 -30.63 -8.04 8.28
CA LYS A 131 -30.19 -9.29 7.63
C LYS A 131 -29.50 -9.09 6.29
N TYR A 132 -29.52 -7.88 5.76
CA TYR A 132 -28.94 -7.56 4.45
C TYR A 132 -28.44 -6.15 4.42
N GLN A 133 -27.18 -6.00 4.02
CA GLN A 133 -26.59 -4.70 3.75
C GLN A 133 -26.01 -4.68 2.33
N THR A 134 -26.09 -3.53 1.69
CA THR A 134 -25.44 -3.31 0.40
C THR A 134 -24.92 -1.89 0.29
N LEU A 135 -23.79 -1.76 -0.42
CA LEU A 135 -23.22 -0.50 -0.88
C LEU A 135 -22.79 -0.69 -2.33
N SER A 136 -23.43 0.06 -3.24
CA SER A 136 -23.11 0.05 -4.67
C SER A 136 -22.69 1.43 -5.11
N LEU A 137 -21.60 1.51 -5.88
CA LEU A 137 -20.98 2.73 -6.33
C LEU A 137 -20.69 2.67 -7.83
N TYR A 138 -21.01 3.75 -8.53
CA TYR A 138 -20.49 4.05 -9.86
C TYR A 138 -19.79 5.40 -9.84
N LYS A 139 -18.59 5.46 -10.42
CA LYS A 139 -17.85 6.69 -10.67
C LYS A 139 -17.38 6.77 -12.10
N ASN A 140 -17.36 7.99 -12.62
CA ASN A 140 -16.80 8.31 -13.91
C ASN A 140 -16.08 9.66 -13.78
N ASP A 141 -14.78 9.69 -14.10
CA ASP A 141 -13.93 10.84 -13.81
C ASP A 141 -12.81 11.03 -14.83
N ASN A 142 -12.55 12.26 -15.23
CA ASN A 142 -11.37 12.67 -15.99
C ASN A 142 -10.62 13.86 -15.37
N THR A 143 -10.83 14.12 -14.06
CA THR A 143 -10.21 15.25 -13.34
C THR A 143 -8.93 14.88 -12.60
N GLY A 144 -8.32 13.72 -12.92
CA GLY A 144 -7.08 13.25 -12.33
C GLY A 144 -7.22 12.38 -11.09
N LEU A 145 -8.45 12.01 -10.69
CA LEU A 145 -8.67 11.14 -9.55
C LEU A 145 -8.26 9.69 -9.84
N ASP A 146 -7.54 9.07 -8.92
CA ASP A 146 -7.23 7.65 -8.99
C ASP A 146 -8.32 6.81 -8.32
N LEU A 147 -9.29 6.38 -9.11
CA LEU A 147 -10.41 5.57 -8.63
C LEU A 147 -10.00 4.14 -8.25
N TYR A 148 -8.87 3.65 -8.76
CA TYR A 148 -8.38 2.30 -8.47
C TYR A 148 -8.04 2.10 -7.00
N ASN A 149 -7.44 3.10 -6.36
CA ASN A 149 -7.05 3.04 -4.94
C ASN A 149 -8.24 2.85 -3.99
N GLU A 150 -9.46 3.16 -4.41
CA GLU A 150 -10.65 2.94 -3.57
C GLU A 150 -11.04 1.46 -3.47
N VAL A 151 -10.79 0.67 -4.50
CA VAL A 151 -11.21 -0.75 -4.56
C VAL A 151 -10.08 -1.73 -4.28
N ASN A 152 -8.85 -1.32 -4.50
CA ASN A 152 -7.66 -2.17 -4.28
C ASN A 152 -6.51 -1.38 -3.64
N PRO A 153 -6.66 -0.97 -2.37
CA PRO A 153 -5.58 -0.30 -1.66
C PRO A 153 -4.40 -1.28 -1.49
N ILE A 154 -3.22 -0.86 -1.91
CA ILE A 154 -1.97 -1.60 -1.64
C ILE A 154 -1.63 -1.38 -0.17
N ARG A 155 -1.66 -2.44 0.64
CA ARG A 155 -1.36 -2.38 2.07
C ARG A 155 -0.01 -3.00 2.34
N LEU A 156 0.92 -2.20 2.83
CA LEU A 156 2.22 -2.69 3.27
C LEU A 156 2.10 -3.75 4.37
N SER A 157 1.08 -3.65 5.23
CA SER A 157 0.80 -4.66 6.26
C SER A 157 0.48 -6.03 5.68
N ASP A 158 -0.28 -6.10 4.57
CA ASP A 158 -0.66 -7.36 3.95
C ASP A 158 0.56 -8.03 3.30
N LEU A 159 1.47 -7.24 2.74
CA LEU A 159 2.76 -7.72 2.22
C LEU A 159 3.68 -8.21 3.35
N LEU A 160 3.76 -7.47 4.45
CA LEU A 160 4.61 -7.83 5.59
C LEU A 160 4.11 -9.06 6.35
N GLU A 161 2.79 -9.23 6.44
CA GLU A 161 2.16 -10.36 7.11
C GLU A 161 1.94 -11.56 6.17
N LYS A 162 2.36 -11.45 4.90
CA LYS A 162 2.16 -12.48 3.85
C LYS A 162 0.70 -12.93 3.71
N ARG A 163 -0.24 -12.00 3.87
CA ARG A 163 -1.67 -12.29 3.72
C ARG A 163 -2.15 -12.27 2.28
N THR A 164 -1.36 -11.69 1.38
CA THR A 164 -1.63 -11.72 -0.05
C THR A 164 -0.66 -12.63 -0.76
N THR A 165 -1.18 -13.39 -1.71
CA THR A 165 -0.41 -14.21 -2.64
C THR A 165 -0.50 -13.65 -4.07
N GLU A 166 -1.09 -12.47 -4.27
CA GLU A 166 -1.06 -11.75 -5.54
C GLU A 166 0.36 -11.22 -5.77
N GLU A 167 0.92 -11.56 -6.92
CA GLU A 167 2.28 -11.18 -7.31
C GLU A 167 2.24 -10.07 -8.37
N ASP A 168 3.29 -9.25 -8.39
CA ASP A 168 3.45 -8.21 -9.39
C ASP A 168 3.94 -8.78 -10.73
N ALA A 169 3.69 -8.05 -11.82
CA ALA A 169 4.23 -8.37 -13.13
C ALA A 169 5.77 -8.37 -13.12
N LEU A 170 6.38 -9.19 -13.97
CA LEU A 170 7.85 -9.28 -14.13
C LEU A 170 8.38 -8.17 -15.03
N ILE A 171 7.61 -7.83 -16.07
CA ILE A 171 7.95 -6.74 -16.97
C ILE A 171 7.19 -5.47 -16.59
N SER A 172 7.82 -4.34 -16.78
CA SER A 172 7.18 -3.04 -16.64
C SER A 172 7.00 -2.41 -18.04
N SER A 173 5.96 -1.61 -18.17
CA SER A 173 5.92 -0.58 -19.20
C SER A 173 7.10 0.39 -18.99
N VAL A 174 7.27 1.36 -19.87
CA VAL A 174 8.24 2.44 -19.66
C VAL A 174 8.09 2.96 -18.22
N THR A 175 9.15 2.78 -17.42
CA THR A 175 9.12 3.15 -16.01
C THR A 175 9.18 4.65 -15.88
N THR A 176 8.03 5.27 -15.73
CA THR A 176 7.97 6.67 -15.36
C THR A 176 7.78 6.76 -13.84
N GLN A 177 8.72 7.38 -13.15
CA GLN A 177 8.54 7.77 -11.75
C GLN A 177 7.25 8.60 -11.61
N ARG A 178 6.57 8.44 -10.49
CA ARG A 178 5.41 9.28 -10.18
C ARG A 178 5.91 10.52 -9.43
N PRO A 179 5.46 11.72 -9.83
CA PRO A 179 5.74 12.91 -9.03
C PRO A 179 5.11 12.76 -7.64
N ASP A 180 5.74 13.36 -6.66
CA ASP A 180 5.33 13.31 -5.25
C ASP A 180 4.40 14.47 -4.86
N ILE A 181 3.57 14.88 -5.79
CA ILE A 181 2.47 15.82 -5.66
C ILE A 181 1.12 15.11 -5.80
N ASP A 182 0.03 15.81 -5.53
CA ASP A 182 -1.32 15.27 -5.67
C ASP A 182 -1.57 14.75 -7.09
N GLN A 183 -2.15 13.56 -7.21
CA GLN A 183 -2.35 12.90 -8.50
C GLN A 183 -3.21 13.71 -9.47
N ASN A 184 -4.19 14.45 -8.96
CA ASN A 184 -5.03 15.34 -9.75
C ASN A 184 -4.27 16.50 -10.41
N ARG A 185 -2.97 16.69 -10.13
CA ARG A 185 -2.11 17.69 -10.77
C ARG A 185 -1.47 17.22 -12.06
N TYR A 186 -1.21 15.90 -12.18
CA TYR A 186 -0.41 15.35 -13.28
C TYR A 186 -1.04 14.17 -14.01
N ARG A 187 -2.16 13.61 -13.50
CA ARG A 187 -2.80 12.46 -14.11
C ARG A 187 -3.84 12.91 -15.12
N PHE A 188 -3.61 12.62 -16.39
CA PHE A 188 -4.59 12.78 -17.46
C PHE A 188 -5.26 11.43 -17.64
N ASN A 189 -6.52 11.31 -17.19
CA ASN A 189 -7.24 10.04 -17.16
C ASN A 189 -8.65 10.15 -17.70
N ARG A 190 -9.22 8.99 -18.04
CA ARG A 190 -10.65 8.79 -18.31
C ARG A 190 -11.02 7.49 -17.61
N SER A 191 -11.54 7.60 -16.39
CA SER A 191 -11.75 6.44 -15.52
C SER A 191 -13.22 6.13 -15.32
N HIS A 192 -13.55 4.84 -15.24
CA HIS A 192 -14.84 4.31 -14.83
C HIS A 192 -14.62 3.29 -13.72
N LEU A 193 -15.41 3.36 -12.67
CA LEU A 193 -15.43 2.41 -11.58
C LEU A 193 -16.87 2.00 -11.27
N VAL A 194 -17.12 0.71 -11.29
CA VAL A 194 -18.33 0.08 -10.74
C VAL A 194 -17.91 -0.81 -9.59
N ALA A 195 -18.52 -0.67 -8.43
CA ALA A 195 -18.29 -1.56 -7.31
C ALA A 195 -19.60 -1.86 -6.58
N THR A 196 -19.84 -3.12 -6.26
CA THR A 196 -21.00 -3.54 -5.47
C THR A 196 -20.57 -4.52 -4.38
N ASN A 197 -21.11 -4.30 -3.19
CA ASN A 197 -20.79 -5.06 -1.99
C ASN A 197 -22.10 -5.46 -1.32
N HIS A 198 -22.27 -6.74 -1.08
CA HIS A 198 -23.46 -7.33 -0.47
C HIS A 198 -23.08 -8.16 0.73
N LEU A 199 -23.78 -7.98 1.84
CA LEU A 199 -23.65 -8.76 3.06
C LEU A 199 -25.01 -9.36 3.43
N PHE A 200 -25.05 -10.67 3.51
CA PHE A 200 -26.22 -11.44 3.92
C PHE A 200 -25.95 -12.06 5.28
N GLN A 201 -26.80 -11.80 6.27
CA GLN A 201 -26.81 -12.54 7.52
C GLN A 201 -27.67 -13.79 7.37
N LEU A 202 -27.05 -14.94 7.11
CA LEU A 202 -27.73 -16.22 6.88
C LEU A 202 -28.34 -16.78 8.18
N ALA A 203 -27.62 -16.61 9.29
CA ALA A 203 -28.04 -16.99 10.62
C ALA A 203 -27.38 -16.06 11.66
N PRO A 204 -27.76 -16.08 12.94
CA PRO A 204 -27.03 -15.34 13.98
C PRO A 204 -25.53 -15.63 13.93
N LYS A 205 -24.71 -14.57 13.78
CA LYS A 205 -23.24 -14.65 13.65
C LYS A 205 -22.75 -15.54 12.48
N SER A 206 -23.55 -15.67 11.43
CA SER A 206 -23.17 -16.35 10.20
C SER A 206 -23.50 -15.42 9.04
N THR A 207 -22.49 -15.06 8.25
CA THR A 207 -22.60 -14.09 7.17
C THR A 207 -22.01 -14.62 5.88
N LEU A 208 -22.61 -14.20 4.76
CA LEU A 208 -22.08 -14.35 3.41
C LEU A 208 -21.89 -12.96 2.83
N ARG A 209 -20.70 -12.66 2.39
CA ARG A 209 -20.36 -11.40 1.71
C ARG A 209 -19.94 -11.69 0.29
N ALA A 210 -20.49 -10.93 -0.65
CA ALA A 210 -20.10 -10.96 -2.06
C ALA A 210 -19.72 -9.55 -2.50
N GLN A 211 -18.59 -9.42 -3.15
CA GLN A 211 -18.07 -8.14 -3.63
C GLN A 211 -17.59 -8.31 -5.07
N VAL A 212 -17.98 -7.38 -5.93
CA VAL A 212 -17.52 -7.31 -7.33
C VAL A 212 -17.17 -5.87 -7.62
N SER A 213 -16.05 -5.65 -8.31
CA SER A 213 -15.70 -4.35 -8.85
C SER A 213 -15.08 -4.47 -10.24
N TYR A 214 -15.43 -3.53 -11.10
CA TYR A 214 -14.81 -3.37 -12.41
C TYR A 214 -14.27 -1.95 -12.53
N PHE A 215 -13.03 -1.86 -12.92
CA PHE A 215 -12.31 -0.61 -13.16
C PHE A 215 -11.79 -0.58 -14.59
N ASN A 216 -12.09 0.51 -15.28
CA ASN A 216 -11.53 0.83 -16.58
C ASN A 216 -10.88 2.21 -16.49
N ASP A 217 -9.69 2.34 -17.04
CA ASP A 217 -8.96 3.60 -17.09
C ASP A 217 -8.19 3.73 -18.40
N VAL A 218 -8.20 4.93 -18.94
CA VAL A 218 -7.29 5.36 -20.00
C VAL A 218 -6.49 6.52 -19.43
N ALA A 219 -5.17 6.37 -19.31
CA ALA A 219 -4.32 7.37 -18.72
C ALA A 219 -3.20 7.78 -19.68
N GLU A 220 -2.88 9.07 -19.69
CA GLU A 220 -1.78 9.63 -20.46
C GLU A 220 -0.78 10.29 -19.52
N ARG A 221 0.49 10.14 -19.82
CA ARG A 221 1.59 10.74 -19.07
C ARG A 221 2.70 11.17 -20.01
N ASN A 222 3.14 12.42 -19.83
CA ASN A 222 4.29 12.95 -20.55
C ASN A 222 5.33 13.37 -19.51
N ASN A 223 6.54 12.85 -19.67
CA ASN A 223 7.66 13.19 -18.81
C ASN A 223 8.95 13.22 -19.61
N TRP A 224 9.90 13.95 -19.06
CA TRP A 224 11.28 14.00 -19.50
C TRP A 224 12.17 13.62 -18.32
N VAL A 225 13.21 12.84 -18.55
CA VAL A 225 14.16 12.42 -17.55
C VAL A 225 15.58 12.51 -18.07
N GLU A 226 16.46 13.02 -17.22
CA GLU A 226 17.90 12.97 -17.37
C GLU A 226 18.46 12.06 -16.27
N THR A 227 19.17 11.02 -16.68
CA THR A 227 19.73 10.00 -15.79
C THR A 227 21.25 10.05 -15.84
N ASP A 228 21.88 10.34 -14.72
CA ASP A 228 23.32 10.21 -14.52
C ASP A 228 23.60 8.90 -13.78
N TYR A 229 24.39 8.01 -14.38
CA TYR A 229 24.80 6.78 -13.74
C TYR A 229 25.97 7.01 -12.80
N LEU A 230 25.83 6.56 -11.53
CA LEU A 230 26.80 6.71 -10.45
C LEU A 230 27.72 5.47 -10.31
N LEU A 231 27.89 4.69 -11.39
CA LEU A 231 28.47 3.36 -11.32
C LEU A 231 30.01 3.33 -11.24
N ALA A 232 30.76 4.30 -11.72
CA ALA A 232 32.21 4.54 -11.48
C ALA A 232 32.74 5.73 -12.27
N GLU A 233 33.97 6.17 -11.98
CA GLU A 233 34.63 7.32 -12.60
C GLU A 233 34.73 7.29 -14.15
N ASN A 234 34.68 6.10 -14.78
CA ASN A 234 34.78 5.92 -16.22
C ASN A 234 33.46 5.54 -16.93
N ALA A 235 32.37 5.37 -16.21
CA ALA A 235 31.05 5.04 -16.75
C ALA A 235 30.09 6.24 -16.68
N SER A 236 30.62 7.46 -16.70
CA SER A 236 29.81 8.68 -16.72
C SER A 236 29.17 8.85 -18.08
N GLY A 237 27.90 8.54 -18.18
CA GLY A 237 27.05 8.86 -19.33
C GLY A 237 25.76 9.44 -18.84
N THR A 238 25.42 10.64 -19.32
CA THR A 238 24.09 11.21 -19.13
C THR A 238 23.16 10.64 -20.19
N LEU A 239 22.06 10.08 -19.76
CA LEU A 239 21.01 9.57 -20.62
C LEU A 239 19.83 10.52 -20.58
N ILE A 240 19.36 10.96 -21.73
CA ILE A 240 18.18 11.85 -21.84
C ILE A 240 17.05 11.08 -22.51
N GLU A 241 15.90 11.02 -21.84
CA GLU A 241 14.71 10.33 -22.33
C GLU A 241 13.48 11.25 -22.23
N SER A 242 12.65 11.21 -23.25
CA SER A 242 11.33 11.84 -23.25
C SER A 242 10.29 10.77 -23.59
N HIS A 243 9.28 10.64 -22.75
CA HIS A 243 8.25 9.62 -22.88
C HIS A 243 6.87 10.27 -23.01
N SER A 244 6.13 9.84 -24.02
CA SER A 244 4.70 10.09 -24.14
C SER A 244 3.98 8.75 -24.04
N LEU A 245 3.44 8.48 -22.86
CA LEU A 245 2.86 7.20 -22.48
C LEU A 245 1.34 7.27 -22.53
N HIS A 246 0.73 6.27 -23.19
CA HIS A 246 -0.71 6.04 -23.22
C HIS A 246 -0.98 4.64 -22.67
N GLU A 247 -1.73 4.57 -21.56
CA GLU A 247 -2.06 3.32 -20.87
C GLU A 247 -3.57 3.08 -20.87
N ARG A 248 -3.99 1.88 -21.19
CA ARG A 248 -5.37 1.41 -21.01
C ARG A 248 -5.39 0.22 -20.07
N ARG A 249 -6.10 0.36 -18.97
CA ARG A 249 -6.22 -0.69 -17.95
C ARG A 249 -7.67 -1.10 -17.77
N ASN A 250 -7.90 -2.40 -17.71
CA ASN A 250 -9.17 -3.00 -17.30
C ASN A 250 -8.88 -3.95 -16.16
N ARG A 251 -9.63 -3.84 -15.06
CA ARG A 251 -9.50 -4.77 -13.95
C ARG A 251 -10.86 -5.19 -13.42
N LEU A 252 -11.04 -6.49 -13.30
CA LEU A 252 -12.20 -7.13 -12.67
C LEU A 252 -11.73 -7.84 -11.39
N ASP A 253 -12.31 -7.47 -10.25
CA ASP A 253 -12.11 -8.15 -8.97
C ASP A 253 -13.44 -8.73 -8.49
N ALA A 254 -13.40 -9.98 -8.03
CA ALA A 254 -14.54 -10.63 -7.38
C ALA A 254 -14.08 -11.33 -6.11
N SER A 255 -14.85 -11.25 -5.03
CA SER A 255 -14.59 -12.00 -3.81
C SER A 255 -15.87 -12.50 -3.17
N LEU A 256 -15.77 -13.69 -2.58
CA LEU A 256 -16.80 -14.31 -1.78
C LEU A 256 -16.22 -14.66 -0.42
N ASN A 257 -16.87 -14.20 0.65
CA ASN A 257 -16.43 -14.47 2.01
C ASN A 257 -17.59 -15.03 2.81
N PHE A 258 -17.40 -16.25 3.31
CA PHE A 258 -18.34 -16.91 4.22
C PHE A 258 -17.73 -16.96 5.61
N GLU A 259 -18.46 -16.49 6.62
CA GLU A 259 -17.97 -16.43 8.00
C GLU A 259 -19.03 -16.95 8.98
N ILE A 260 -18.63 -17.89 9.84
CA ILE A 260 -19.35 -18.28 11.05
C ILE A 260 -18.48 -17.83 12.23
N ASN A 261 -19.00 -16.95 13.10
CA ASN A 261 -18.24 -16.39 14.21
C ASN A 261 -18.98 -16.61 15.54
N ARG A 262 -19.02 -17.85 15.98
CA ARG A 262 -19.68 -18.29 17.21
C ARG A 262 -18.64 -18.75 18.24
N LYS A 263 -19.06 -18.90 19.48
CA LYS A 263 -18.22 -19.46 20.56
C LYS A 263 -17.86 -20.92 20.32
N GLU A 264 -18.75 -21.67 19.67
CA GLU A 264 -18.64 -23.11 19.40
C GLU A 264 -17.91 -23.40 18.10
N LEU A 265 -17.83 -22.45 17.18
CA LEU A 265 -17.19 -22.60 15.88
C LEU A 265 -16.84 -21.23 15.31
N TYR A 266 -15.58 -21.05 14.97
CA TYR A 266 -15.16 -20.05 14.02
C TYR A 266 -14.77 -20.69 12.71
N LEU A 267 -15.37 -20.25 11.62
CA LEU A 267 -15.01 -20.65 10.27
C LEU A 267 -15.05 -19.39 9.39
N LYS A 268 -13.97 -19.11 8.69
CA LYS A 268 -13.90 -18.09 7.66
C LYS A 268 -13.32 -18.74 6.40
N ASN A 269 -14.04 -18.62 5.29
CA ASN A 269 -13.51 -18.91 3.98
C ASN A 269 -13.64 -17.68 3.09
N GLU A 270 -12.55 -17.28 2.48
CA GLU A 270 -12.49 -16.12 1.57
C GLU A 270 -11.83 -16.55 0.27
N SER A 271 -12.62 -16.55 -0.81
CA SER A 271 -12.14 -16.79 -2.16
C SER A 271 -12.13 -15.48 -2.93
N LYS A 272 -11.04 -15.17 -3.63
CA LYS A 272 -10.85 -13.93 -4.40
C LYS A 272 -10.27 -14.26 -5.77
N GLY A 273 -10.81 -13.63 -6.81
CA GLY A 273 -10.28 -13.66 -8.16
C GLY A 273 -10.07 -12.23 -8.67
N ALA A 274 -8.98 -12.02 -9.42
CA ALA A 274 -8.70 -10.77 -10.09
C ALA A 274 -8.14 -11.02 -11.50
N PHE A 275 -8.62 -10.21 -12.46
CA PHE A 275 -8.15 -10.17 -13.83
C PHE A 275 -7.75 -8.72 -14.12
N ASP A 276 -6.50 -8.50 -14.49
CA ASP A 276 -5.92 -7.18 -14.73
C ASP A 276 -5.25 -7.17 -16.10
N TRP A 277 -5.83 -6.46 -17.03
CA TRP A 277 -5.34 -6.27 -18.38
C TRP A 277 -4.80 -4.85 -18.51
N LEU A 278 -3.54 -4.73 -18.88
CA LEU A 278 -2.86 -3.46 -19.05
C LEU A 278 -2.19 -3.40 -20.43
N ASP A 279 -2.70 -2.53 -21.29
CA ASP A 279 -2.08 -2.14 -22.54
C ASP A 279 -1.36 -0.81 -22.36
N SER A 280 -0.07 -0.79 -22.65
CA SER A 280 0.77 0.40 -22.55
C SER A 280 1.50 0.65 -23.87
N LYS A 281 1.39 1.87 -24.39
CA LYS A 281 2.11 2.30 -25.60
C LYS A 281 2.87 3.59 -25.28
N SER A 282 4.12 3.66 -25.69
CA SER A 282 4.96 4.85 -25.48
C SER A 282 5.65 5.27 -26.78
N ASN A 283 5.57 6.57 -27.05
CA ASN A 283 6.50 7.21 -27.98
C ASN A 283 7.66 7.74 -27.13
N THR A 284 8.81 7.12 -27.26
CA THR A 284 9.99 7.45 -26.47
C THR A 284 11.04 8.06 -27.39
N ILE A 285 11.59 9.21 -27.00
CA ILE A 285 12.80 9.79 -27.60
C ILE A 285 13.93 9.48 -26.62
N TRP A 286 14.95 8.80 -27.10
CA TRP A 286 16.11 8.36 -26.34
C TRP A 286 17.39 8.77 -27.08
N ASN A 287 18.15 9.70 -26.51
CA ASN A 287 19.34 10.28 -27.15
C ASN A 287 19.09 10.57 -28.65
N ASP A 288 18.02 11.30 -28.97
CA ASP A 288 17.55 11.63 -30.33
C ASP A 288 16.97 10.49 -31.18
N ASN A 289 17.08 9.22 -30.74
CA ASN A 289 16.42 8.11 -31.38
C ASN A 289 14.93 8.03 -30.98
N ARG A 290 14.07 7.79 -31.98
CA ARG A 290 12.62 7.64 -31.72
C ARG A 290 12.26 6.17 -31.70
N LEU A 291 11.67 5.74 -30.59
CA LEU A 291 11.19 4.38 -30.37
C LEU A 291 9.68 4.38 -30.13
N GLN A 292 9.00 3.44 -30.77
CA GLN A 292 7.61 3.11 -30.44
C GLN A 292 7.61 1.82 -29.64
N LEU A 293 7.24 1.92 -28.37
CA LEU A 293 7.30 0.81 -27.43
C LEU A 293 5.88 0.41 -27.03
N SER A 294 5.66 -0.88 -26.81
CA SER A 294 4.43 -1.41 -26.25
C SER A 294 4.72 -2.44 -25.17
N SER A 295 3.83 -2.55 -24.21
CA SER A 295 3.87 -3.61 -23.20
C SER A 295 2.48 -4.00 -22.73
N SER A 296 2.29 -5.29 -22.46
CA SER A 296 1.06 -5.87 -21.92
C SER A 296 1.39 -6.76 -20.72
N PRO A 297 1.64 -6.20 -19.52
CA PRO A 297 1.93 -6.97 -18.32
C PRO A 297 0.65 -7.49 -17.65
N ASP A 298 -0.09 -8.35 -18.35
CA ASP A 298 -1.35 -8.91 -17.89
C ASP A 298 -1.17 -9.80 -16.67
N ARG A 299 -2.16 -9.80 -15.76
CA ARG A 299 -2.15 -10.60 -14.54
C ARG A 299 -3.50 -11.26 -14.31
N ARG A 300 -3.47 -12.53 -13.93
CA ARG A 300 -4.64 -13.30 -13.50
C ARG A 300 -4.31 -13.94 -12.17
N TYR A 301 -5.17 -13.71 -11.21
CA TYR A 301 -4.95 -14.11 -9.84
C TYR A 301 -6.19 -14.78 -9.27
N PHE A 302 -5.96 -15.86 -8.51
CA PHE A 302 -6.97 -16.49 -7.67
C PHE A 302 -6.38 -16.84 -6.33
N SER A 303 -7.11 -16.59 -5.24
CA SER A 303 -6.73 -17.02 -3.90
C SER A 303 -7.90 -17.57 -3.12
N ASP A 304 -7.58 -18.49 -2.20
CA ASP A 304 -8.52 -19.03 -1.23
C ASP A 304 -7.87 -19.05 0.15
N ILE A 305 -8.56 -18.49 1.13
CA ILE A 305 -8.13 -18.43 2.52
C ILE A 305 -9.19 -19.11 3.38
N LEU A 306 -8.79 -20.19 4.06
CA LEU A 306 -9.61 -20.92 5.00
C LEU A 306 -9.04 -20.78 6.41
N ASP A 307 -9.84 -20.38 7.38
CA ASP A 307 -9.49 -20.36 8.81
C ASP A 307 -10.60 -21.00 9.62
N ILE A 308 -10.29 -22.10 10.32
CA ILE A 308 -11.22 -22.87 11.16
C ILE A 308 -10.65 -22.91 12.58
N LYS A 309 -11.49 -22.64 13.58
CA LYS A 309 -11.16 -22.82 15.00
C LYS A 309 -12.29 -23.57 15.68
N LEU A 310 -11.95 -24.71 16.27
CA LEU A 310 -12.87 -25.62 16.95
C LEU A 310 -12.52 -25.71 18.43
N PRO A 311 -13.37 -25.25 19.34
CA PRO A 311 -13.15 -25.45 20.77
C PRO A 311 -13.35 -26.92 21.11
N LEU A 312 -12.45 -27.48 21.89
CA LEU A 312 -12.56 -28.81 22.48
C LEU A 312 -12.99 -28.73 23.95
N SER A 313 -12.60 -27.64 24.61
CA SER A 313 -13.02 -27.25 25.95
C SER A 313 -12.77 -25.75 26.13
N ASN A 314 -13.08 -25.19 27.31
CA ASN A 314 -12.89 -23.76 27.59
C ASN A 314 -11.48 -23.27 27.30
N ASP A 315 -10.47 -24.10 27.52
CA ASP A 315 -9.05 -23.74 27.40
C ASP A 315 -8.30 -24.50 26.29
N LYS A 316 -9.03 -25.28 25.48
CA LYS A 316 -8.45 -26.08 24.40
C LYS A 316 -9.17 -25.85 23.09
N TYR A 317 -8.43 -25.61 22.02
CA TYR A 317 -9.01 -25.56 20.67
C TYR A 317 -8.02 -26.05 19.61
N LEU A 318 -8.59 -26.56 18.54
CA LEU A 318 -7.90 -26.85 17.29
C LEU A 318 -8.09 -25.69 16.34
N SER A 319 -7.06 -25.37 15.58
CA SER A 319 -7.14 -24.43 14.47
C SER A 319 -6.51 -25.01 13.22
N VAL A 320 -7.15 -24.74 12.07
CA VAL A 320 -6.60 -25.04 10.75
C VAL A 320 -6.67 -23.77 9.95
N SER A 321 -5.53 -23.34 9.40
CA SER A 321 -5.45 -22.19 8.51
C SER A 321 -4.79 -22.64 7.21
N SER A 322 -5.39 -22.30 6.07
CA SER A 322 -4.86 -22.59 4.75
C SER A 322 -4.99 -21.37 3.86
N ILE A 323 -3.89 -20.96 3.24
CA ILE A 323 -3.82 -19.85 2.29
C ILE A 323 -3.27 -20.42 0.99
N ASN A 324 -4.04 -20.29 -0.08
CA ASN A 324 -3.66 -20.77 -1.41
C ASN A 324 -3.75 -19.61 -2.39
N GLY A 325 -2.80 -19.52 -3.31
CA GLY A 325 -2.78 -18.49 -4.34
C GLY A 325 -2.23 -19.03 -5.64
N TYR A 326 -2.88 -18.67 -6.73
CA TYR A 326 -2.45 -18.99 -8.08
C TYR A 326 -2.32 -17.70 -8.88
N ASN A 327 -1.18 -17.50 -9.51
CA ASN A 327 -0.89 -16.38 -10.41
C ASN A 327 -0.54 -16.91 -11.80
N TYR A 328 -1.07 -16.24 -12.82
CA TYR A 328 -0.70 -16.45 -14.23
C TYR A 328 -0.52 -15.11 -14.90
N HIS A 329 0.69 -14.85 -15.37
CA HIS A 329 1.11 -13.57 -15.97
C HIS A 329 1.60 -13.80 -17.40
N PRO A 330 0.73 -13.76 -18.42
CA PRO A 330 1.14 -13.66 -19.81
C PRO A 330 1.52 -12.22 -20.11
N GLN A 331 2.76 -11.96 -20.53
CA GLN A 331 3.31 -10.63 -20.65
C GLN A 331 4.03 -10.46 -21.97
N GLU A 332 3.91 -9.28 -22.59
CA GLU A 332 4.63 -8.91 -23.79
C GLU A 332 5.31 -7.54 -23.62
N LEU A 333 6.48 -7.37 -24.22
CA LEU A 333 7.28 -6.15 -24.14
C LEU A 333 8.02 -5.92 -25.45
N SER A 334 7.87 -4.72 -26.04
CA SER A 334 8.73 -4.27 -27.13
C SER A 334 10.07 -3.81 -26.59
N LEU A 335 11.15 -4.21 -27.26
CA LEU A 335 12.52 -3.91 -26.87
C LEU A 335 13.09 -2.74 -27.69
N TYR A 336 14.16 -2.15 -27.20
CA TYR A 336 14.89 -1.08 -27.90
C TYR A 336 15.40 -1.50 -29.27
N SER A 337 15.69 -2.80 -29.50
CA SER A 337 16.12 -3.39 -30.78
C SER A 337 15.00 -3.47 -31.82
N GLY A 338 13.76 -3.19 -31.48
CA GLY A 338 12.58 -3.37 -32.32
C GLY A 338 11.97 -4.78 -32.27
N GLU A 339 12.57 -5.70 -31.52
CA GLU A 339 12.01 -7.03 -31.26
C GLU A 339 11.00 -7.00 -30.14
N ASN A 340 10.20 -8.07 -30.03
CA ASN A 340 9.28 -8.26 -28.90
C ASN A 340 9.74 -9.43 -28.03
N GLN A 341 9.65 -9.25 -26.72
CA GLN A 341 9.78 -10.32 -25.74
C GLN A 341 8.41 -10.76 -25.26
N ARG A 342 8.16 -12.06 -25.26
CA ARG A 342 7.00 -12.68 -24.61
C ARG A 342 7.48 -13.45 -23.38
N VAL A 343 6.77 -13.28 -22.26
CA VAL A 343 7.06 -13.94 -20.99
C VAL A 343 5.79 -14.59 -20.46
N ASP A 344 5.85 -15.90 -20.19
CA ASP A 344 4.81 -16.63 -19.52
C ASP A 344 5.28 -17.04 -18.13
N TYR A 345 4.62 -16.54 -17.10
CA TYR A 345 4.93 -16.85 -15.72
C TYR A 345 3.72 -17.43 -15.00
N THR A 346 3.94 -18.53 -14.29
CA THR A 346 2.94 -19.14 -13.40
C THR A 346 3.52 -19.34 -12.02
N SER A 347 2.69 -19.12 -10.99
CA SER A 347 3.05 -19.39 -9.60
C SER A 347 1.86 -19.96 -8.84
N PHE A 348 2.09 -21.03 -8.09
CA PHE A 348 1.15 -21.53 -7.10
C PHE A 348 1.82 -21.53 -5.74
N GLN A 349 1.18 -20.89 -4.77
CA GLN A 349 1.63 -20.79 -3.39
C GLN A 349 0.61 -21.44 -2.49
N THR A 350 1.06 -22.23 -1.52
CA THR A 350 0.20 -22.78 -0.48
C THR A 350 0.88 -22.66 0.87
N TYR A 351 0.12 -22.27 1.88
CA TYR A 351 0.54 -22.27 3.27
C TYR A 351 -0.59 -22.84 4.12
N THR A 352 -0.37 -24.05 4.66
CA THR A 352 -1.36 -24.73 5.50
C THR A 352 -0.76 -25.07 6.83
N THR A 353 -1.45 -24.73 7.92
CA THR A 353 -1.02 -25.00 9.29
C THR A 353 -2.19 -25.55 10.09
N ALA A 354 -1.98 -26.67 10.77
CA ALA A 354 -2.86 -27.17 11.81
C ALA A 354 -2.20 -26.95 13.17
N ALA A 355 -2.95 -26.44 14.14
CA ALA A 355 -2.42 -26.16 15.46
C ALA A 355 -3.40 -26.59 16.56
N PHE A 356 -2.85 -27.13 17.63
CA PHE A 356 -3.54 -27.43 18.86
C PHE A 356 -3.08 -26.49 19.96
N ARG A 357 -4.02 -25.78 20.57
CA ARG A 357 -3.75 -24.86 21.68
C ARG A 357 -4.43 -25.31 22.96
N HIS A 358 -3.68 -25.24 24.06
CA HIS A 358 -4.24 -25.49 25.38
C HIS A 358 -3.59 -24.60 26.44
N ARG A 359 -4.27 -24.45 27.56
CA ARG A 359 -3.75 -23.73 28.72
C ARG A 359 -2.96 -24.67 29.62
N PHE A 360 -1.76 -24.24 30.02
CA PHE A 360 -0.82 -25.00 30.85
C PHE A 360 -0.09 -24.04 31.81
N PHE A 361 -0.19 -24.26 33.13
CA PHE A 361 0.41 -23.39 34.15
C PHE A 361 0.17 -21.88 33.95
N GLY A 362 -1.07 -21.50 33.63
CA GLY A 362 -1.41 -20.07 33.37
C GLY A 362 -0.97 -19.54 32.02
N MET A 363 -0.21 -20.29 31.25
CA MET A 363 0.21 -19.96 29.88
C MET A 363 -0.63 -20.71 28.86
N TYR A 364 -0.73 -20.17 27.64
CA TYR A 364 -1.24 -20.92 26.50
C TYR A 364 -0.07 -21.47 25.69
N ALA A 365 -0.07 -22.79 25.50
CA ALA A 365 0.84 -23.50 24.60
C ALA A 365 0.13 -23.78 23.29
N ASN A 366 0.81 -23.55 22.15
CA ASN A 366 0.32 -23.77 20.80
C ASN A 366 1.31 -24.67 20.05
N TYR A 367 0.89 -25.89 19.76
CA TYR A 367 1.68 -26.85 18.97
C TYR A 367 1.18 -26.79 17.54
N GLN A 368 2.08 -26.64 16.60
CA GLN A 368 1.72 -26.51 15.19
C GLN A 368 2.53 -27.45 14.30
N ILE A 369 1.85 -27.96 13.29
CA ILE A 369 2.43 -28.65 12.15
C ILE A 369 1.92 -27.98 10.89
N GLY A 370 2.78 -27.80 9.91
CA GLY A 370 2.36 -27.15 8.69
C GLY A 370 3.28 -27.43 7.52
N PHE A 371 2.82 -26.89 6.40
CA PHE A 371 3.48 -27.02 5.11
C PHE A 371 3.33 -25.69 4.34
N GLN A 372 4.44 -25.24 3.76
CA GLN A 372 4.44 -24.17 2.77
C GLN A 372 5.02 -24.71 1.46
N GLY A 373 4.33 -24.48 0.36
CA GLY A 373 4.77 -24.83 -0.99
C GLY A 373 4.84 -23.60 -1.87
N LEU A 374 5.84 -23.54 -2.75
CA LEU A 374 5.95 -22.55 -3.83
C LEU A 374 6.35 -23.30 -5.11
N PHE A 375 5.51 -23.17 -6.13
CA PHE A 375 5.67 -23.87 -7.41
C PHE A 375 5.60 -22.84 -8.52
N GLN A 376 6.72 -22.59 -9.20
CA GLN A 376 6.84 -21.54 -10.20
C GLN A 376 7.37 -22.10 -11.51
N SER A 377 6.92 -21.48 -12.61
CA SER A 377 7.39 -21.77 -13.97
C SER A 377 7.50 -20.44 -14.73
N LEU A 378 8.62 -20.24 -15.41
CA LEU A 378 8.91 -19.06 -16.21
C LEU A 378 9.54 -19.46 -17.53
N SER A 379 9.00 -18.95 -18.64
CA SER A 379 9.58 -19.03 -19.98
C SER A 379 9.62 -17.64 -20.60
N ALA A 380 10.68 -17.33 -21.32
CA ALA A 380 10.84 -16.10 -22.08
C ALA A 380 11.24 -16.40 -23.52
N GLN A 381 10.71 -15.63 -24.47
CA GLN A 381 11.03 -15.71 -25.89
C GLN A 381 11.28 -14.31 -26.42
N ILE A 382 12.34 -14.12 -27.19
CA ILE A 382 12.69 -12.84 -27.83
C ILE A 382 12.65 -13.02 -29.33
N GLY A 383 11.87 -12.19 -30.03
CA GLY A 383 11.68 -12.25 -31.47
C GLY A 383 11.09 -13.58 -31.92
N ASN A 384 11.58 -14.08 -33.09
CA ASN A 384 11.21 -15.38 -33.63
C ASN A 384 12.19 -16.50 -33.26
N ASN A 385 13.10 -16.23 -32.32
CA ASN A 385 14.04 -17.23 -31.84
C ASN A 385 13.31 -18.36 -31.10
N GLU A 386 13.96 -19.52 -31.01
CA GLU A 386 13.39 -20.63 -30.24
C GLU A 386 13.05 -20.19 -28.82
N THR A 387 11.87 -20.57 -28.37
CA THR A 387 11.44 -20.31 -26.98
C THR A 387 12.44 -20.97 -26.04
N LEU A 388 13.06 -20.20 -25.15
CA LEU A 388 13.89 -20.75 -24.10
C LEU A 388 13.06 -21.74 -23.28
N PRO A 389 13.59 -22.97 -23.04
CA PRO A 389 12.86 -23.96 -22.27
C PRO A 389 12.44 -23.41 -20.91
N SER A 390 11.20 -23.74 -20.52
CA SER A 390 10.63 -23.29 -19.25
C SER A 390 11.52 -23.70 -18.08
N GLN A 391 11.93 -22.75 -17.25
CA GLN A 391 12.59 -23.00 -15.99
C GLN A 391 11.53 -23.20 -14.89
N ARG A 392 11.76 -24.16 -14.00
CA ARG A 392 10.81 -24.51 -12.96
C ARG A 392 11.48 -24.51 -11.60
N PHE A 393 10.83 -23.85 -10.65
CA PHE A 393 11.28 -23.75 -9.28
C PHE A 393 10.20 -24.30 -8.34
N ASN A 394 10.56 -25.32 -7.57
CA ASN A 394 9.68 -25.90 -6.57
C ASN A 394 10.35 -25.86 -5.21
N ARG A 395 9.68 -25.28 -4.23
CA ARG A 395 10.12 -25.20 -2.85
C ARG A 395 9.09 -25.82 -1.91
N TYR A 396 9.54 -26.70 -1.06
CA TYR A 396 8.75 -27.41 -0.06
C TYR A 396 9.29 -27.07 1.31
N LEU A 397 8.44 -26.59 2.24
CA LEU A 397 8.79 -26.17 3.59
C LEU A 397 7.84 -26.82 4.61
N PRO A 398 7.93 -28.13 4.86
CA PRO A 398 7.28 -28.71 6.04
C PRO A 398 7.90 -28.15 7.31
N HIS A 399 7.07 -27.90 8.33
CA HIS A 399 7.52 -27.34 9.59
C HIS A 399 6.71 -27.88 10.78
N ILE A 400 7.38 -27.88 11.93
CA ILE A 400 6.77 -28.04 13.24
C ILE A 400 7.07 -26.79 14.07
N GLY A 401 6.20 -26.44 14.99
CA GLY A 401 6.39 -25.25 15.81
C GLY A 401 5.75 -25.37 17.18
N LEU A 402 6.29 -24.55 18.09
CA LEU A 402 5.80 -24.34 19.43
C LEU A 402 5.63 -22.85 19.67
N GLY A 403 4.44 -22.47 20.12
CA GLY A 403 4.15 -21.10 20.59
C GLY A 403 3.80 -21.14 22.06
N LEU A 404 4.27 -20.15 22.82
CA LEU A 404 3.91 -19.91 24.21
C LEU A 404 3.39 -18.49 24.36
N ASN A 405 2.26 -18.33 25.06
CA ASN A 405 1.68 -17.03 25.34
C ASN A 405 1.34 -16.94 26.83
N TYR A 406 1.93 -15.97 27.51
CA TYR A 406 1.66 -15.66 28.92
C TYR A 406 1.23 -14.20 29.04
N GLN A 407 0.14 -13.97 29.77
CA GLN A 407 -0.41 -12.64 29.95
C GLN A 407 -0.91 -12.43 31.37
N THR A 408 -0.52 -11.30 31.94
CA THR A 408 -1.07 -10.72 33.16
C THR A 408 -1.72 -9.35 32.86
N SER A 409 -2.13 -8.60 33.89
CA SER A 409 -2.60 -7.21 33.72
C SER A 409 -1.53 -6.30 33.11
N ASP A 410 -0.27 -6.49 33.51
CA ASP A 410 0.80 -5.55 33.21
C ASP A 410 1.85 -6.11 32.25
N PHE A 411 1.94 -7.44 32.13
CA PHE A 411 2.98 -8.10 31.35
C PHE A 411 2.42 -9.11 30.34
N GLN A 412 2.91 -9.08 29.12
CA GLN A 412 2.59 -10.04 28.07
C GLN A 412 3.87 -10.56 27.43
N VAL A 413 3.96 -11.86 27.28
CA VAL A 413 5.03 -12.58 26.56
C VAL A 413 4.41 -13.49 25.54
N GLU A 414 4.89 -13.41 24.29
CA GLU A 414 4.61 -14.39 23.26
C GLU A 414 5.93 -14.86 22.68
N ALA A 415 6.19 -16.15 22.72
CA ALA A 415 7.35 -16.81 22.13
C ALA A 415 6.88 -17.83 21.10
N GLU A 416 7.41 -17.82 19.92
CA GLU A 416 7.14 -18.78 18.86
C GLU A 416 8.46 -19.26 18.28
N ALA A 417 8.62 -20.57 18.14
CA ALA A 417 9.75 -21.19 17.48
C ALA A 417 9.24 -22.24 16.50
N LYS A 418 9.79 -22.22 15.29
CA LYS A 418 9.51 -23.22 14.24
C LYS A 418 10.80 -23.84 13.76
N LEU A 419 10.80 -25.14 13.55
CA LEU A 419 11.84 -25.83 12.82
C LEU A 419 11.29 -26.20 11.44
N GLN A 420 11.96 -25.74 10.40
CA GLN A 420 11.54 -25.91 9.01
C GLN A 420 12.60 -26.73 8.26
N ARG A 421 12.14 -27.61 7.39
CA ARG A 421 12.99 -28.27 6.40
C ARG A 421 12.71 -27.64 5.04
N MET A 422 13.72 -27.03 4.44
CA MET A 422 13.66 -26.51 3.09
C MET A 422 14.16 -27.58 2.11
N ASP A 423 13.33 -27.93 1.14
CA ASP A 423 13.72 -28.72 -0.03
C ASP A 423 13.43 -27.91 -1.29
N ILE A 424 14.46 -27.52 -2.03
CA ILE A 424 14.38 -26.78 -3.30
C ILE A 424 14.73 -27.73 -4.45
N ARG A 425 13.95 -27.64 -5.53
CA ARG A 425 14.23 -28.27 -6.82
C ARG A 425 14.13 -27.19 -7.90
N PHE A 426 15.27 -26.79 -8.42
CA PHE A 426 15.35 -25.79 -9.48
C PHE A 426 15.80 -26.50 -10.75
N ARG A 427 14.90 -26.58 -11.73
CA ARG A 427 15.14 -27.17 -13.05
C ARG A 427 15.36 -26.07 -14.07
N GLN A 428 16.55 -26.05 -14.61
CA GLN A 428 16.96 -25.29 -15.77
C GLN A 428 16.99 -26.21 -17.02
N PRO A 429 17.19 -25.69 -18.26
CA PRO A 429 17.17 -26.52 -19.47
C PRO A 429 18.05 -27.75 -19.41
N GLU A 430 19.28 -27.60 -18.94
CA GLU A 430 20.29 -28.66 -18.92
C GLU A 430 20.62 -29.20 -17.51
N THR A 431 20.14 -28.52 -16.46
CA THR A 431 20.54 -28.85 -15.07
C THR A 431 19.35 -28.97 -14.15
N LEU A 432 19.51 -29.80 -13.10
CA LEU A 432 18.60 -29.90 -11.99
C LEU A 432 19.37 -29.67 -10.69
N GLN A 433 19.21 -28.49 -10.11
CA GLN A 433 19.77 -28.16 -8.83
C GLN A 433 18.84 -28.60 -7.70
N ARG A 434 19.39 -29.18 -6.63
CA ARG A 434 18.66 -29.58 -5.43
C ARG A 434 19.38 -29.06 -4.21
N LYS A 435 18.62 -28.47 -3.28
CA LYS A 435 19.14 -27.96 -2.01
C LYS A 435 18.19 -28.36 -0.89
N GLY A 436 18.72 -29.03 0.14
CA GLY A 436 17.98 -29.40 1.35
C GLY A 436 18.67 -28.84 2.58
N GLU A 437 17.92 -28.14 3.45
CA GLU A 437 18.49 -27.49 4.63
C GLU A 437 17.42 -27.38 5.73
N PHE A 438 17.83 -27.58 6.99
CA PHE A 438 17.01 -27.27 8.16
C PHE A 438 17.35 -25.88 8.68
N TYR A 439 16.35 -25.12 9.07
CA TYR A 439 16.56 -23.83 9.74
C TYR A 439 15.45 -23.50 10.74
N PRO A 440 15.79 -22.81 11.82
CA PRO A 440 14.82 -22.27 12.75
C PRO A 440 14.21 -20.97 12.23
N ASP A 441 12.99 -20.69 12.68
CA ASP A 441 12.32 -19.42 12.61
C ASP A 441 11.82 -19.11 14.03
N ALA A 442 12.07 -17.90 14.53
CA ALA A 442 11.75 -17.56 15.92
C ALA A 442 11.17 -16.16 16.02
N LYS A 443 10.18 -16.01 16.88
CA LYS A 443 9.57 -14.72 17.24
C LYS A 443 9.43 -14.64 18.75
N LEU A 444 9.87 -13.52 19.33
CA LEU A 444 9.63 -13.16 20.73
C LEU A 444 8.98 -11.80 20.79
N PHE A 445 7.84 -11.71 21.46
CA PHE A 445 7.14 -10.47 21.75
C PHE A 445 7.06 -10.30 23.26
N LEU A 446 7.43 -9.11 23.73
CA LEU A 446 7.35 -8.70 25.13
C LEU A 446 6.59 -7.39 25.19
N LYS A 447 5.68 -7.25 26.15
CA LYS A 447 4.98 -6.00 26.45
C LYS A 447 4.90 -5.79 27.93
N TYR A 448 5.16 -4.56 28.36
CA TYR A 448 4.97 -4.10 29.72
C TYR A 448 4.09 -2.84 29.74
N THR A 449 3.01 -2.90 30.51
CA THR A 449 2.05 -1.81 30.68
C THR A 449 2.33 -1.10 32.01
N PHE A 450 2.81 0.15 31.93
CA PHE A 450 3.13 0.95 33.11
C PHE A 450 1.85 1.46 33.80
N SER A 451 0.82 1.75 33.00
CA SER A 451 -0.46 2.30 33.46
C SER A 451 -1.51 2.10 32.38
N GLY A 452 -2.77 2.43 32.64
CA GLY A 452 -3.83 2.43 31.64
C GLY A 452 -3.58 3.38 30.44
N THR A 453 -2.55 4.24 30.53
CA THR A 453 -2.22 5.24 29.49
C THR A 453 -0.91 4.95 28.76
N SER A 454 -0.06 4.05 29.25
CA SER A 454 1.29 3.88 28.67
C SER A 454 1.79 2.44 28.74
N PHE A 455 2.45 2.03 27.66
CA PHE A 455 3.15 0.75 27.58
C PHE A 455 4.40 0.83 26.71
N ILE A 456 5.29 -0.14 26.89
CA ILE A 456 6.40 -0.45 26.00
C ILE A 456 6.24 -1.87 25.48
N SER A 457 6.59 -2.10 24.22
CA SER A 457 6.67 -3.46 23.66
C SER A 457 7.93 -3.64 22.83
N MET A 458 8.43 -4.88 22.79
CA MET A 458 9.56 -5.30 22.00
C MET A 458 9.19 -6.55 21.21
N THR A 459 9.55 -6.58 19.94
CA THR A 459 9.43 -7.77 19.08
C THR A 459 10.80 -8.10 18.53
N TYR A 460 11.28 -9.31 18.77
CA TYR A 460 12.43 -9.90 18.08
C TYR A 460 11.96 -10.95 17.10
N GLN A 461 12.51 -10.95 15.90
CA GLN A 461 12.25 -11.95 14.87
C GLN A 461 13.56 -12.41 14.24
N TYR A 462 13.68 -13.72 14.08
CA TYR A 462 14.73 -14.37 13.31
C TYR A 462 14.08 -15.27 12.26
N GLY A 463 14.60 -15.26 11.04
CA GLY A 463 14.14 -16.14 9.98
C GLY A 463 15.02 -16.00 8.74
N LYS A 464 14.74 -16.82 7.72
CA LYS A 464 15.45 -16.76 6.45
C LYS A 464 14.54 -16.13 5.38
N GLN A 465 15.11 -15.22 4.59
CA GLN A 465 14.53 -14.76 3.34
C GLN A 465 15.01 -15.70 2.24
N LEU A 466 14.05 -16.33 1.57
CA LEU A 466 14.30 -17.33 0.54
C LEU A 466 14.08 -16.68 -0.84
N GLU A 467 14.98 -16.97 -1.74
CA GLU A 467 14.87 -16.58 -3.16
C GLU A 467 13.77 -17.39 -3.87
N ASP A 468 13.30 -16.86 -4.98
CA ASP A 468 12.31 -17.50 -5.84
C ASP A 468 12.79 -17.51 -7.32
N LEU A 469 11.94 -17.98 -8.24
CA LEU A 469 12.32 -18.10 -9.64
C LEU A 469 12.68 -16.75 -10.29
N ARG A 470 12.12 -15.63 -9.80
CA ARG A 470 12.41 -14.30 -10.33
C ARG A 470 13.84 -13.86 -10.02
N ASP A 471 14.37 -14.30 -8.87
CA ASP A 471 15.76 -14.03 -8.46
C ASP A 471 16.76 -15.01 -9.12
N LEU A 472 16.28 -16.16 -9.61
CA LEU A 472 17.11 -17.28 -10.06
C LEU A 472 17.08 -17.51 -11.58
N TYR A 473 16.16 -16.84 -12.30
CA TYR A 473 16.01 -17.06 -13.73
C TYR A 473 17.32 -16.77 -14.45
N SER A 474 17.85 -17.78 -15.12
CA SER A 474 19.06 -17.69 -15.93
C SER A 474 18.70 -17.52 -17.40
N GLY A 475 19.31 -16.56 -18.04
CA GLY A 475 19.02 -16.16 -19.41
C GLY A 475 18.49 -14.71 -19.45
N TYR A 476 18.64 -14.09 -20.60
CA TYR A 476 18.28 -12.70 -20.78
C TYR A 476 16.76 -12.50 -20.61
N LEU A 477 16.37 -11.83 -19.52
CA LEU A 477 15.00 -11.40 -19.27
C LEU A 477 14.95 -9.87 -19.24
N PHE A 478 14.35 -9.26 -20.25
CA PHE A 478 14.09 -7.84 -20.23
C PHE A 478 12.95 -7.54 -19.26
N THR A 479 13.23 -6.78 -18.21
CA THR A 479 12.25 -6.27 -17.25
C THR A 479 11.71 -4.91 -17.65
N SER A 480 12.42 -4.18 -18.51
CA SER A 480 11.99 -3.00 -19.24
C SER A 480 12.58 -3.02 -20.64
N TYR A 481 12.21 -2.08 -21.48
CA TYR A 481 12.65 -2.05 -22.88
C TYR A 481 14.19 -2.03 -23.07
N ARG A 482 14.97 -1.68 -22.04
CA ARG A 482 16.44 -1.62 -22.03
C ARG A 482 17.11 -2.12 -20.74
N THR A 483 16.37 -2.78 -19.85
CA THR A 483 16.94 -3.36 -18.62
C THR A 483 16.83 -4.88 -18.71
N ILE A 484 17.97 -5.55 -18.65
CA ILE A 484 18.08 -7.00 -18.65
C ILE A 484 18.41 -7.48 -17.25
N VAL A 485 17.76 -8.57 -16.84
CA VAL A 485 18.17 -9.38 -15.68
C VAL A 485 18.74 -10.70 -16.21
N ASP A 486 19.94 -11.05 -15.75
CA ASP A 486 20.63 -12.30 -16.08
C ASP A 486 21.29 -12.87 -14.82
N ASN A 487 20.63 -13.79 -14.16
CA ASN A 487 21.08 -14.36 -12.89
C ASN A 487 21.75 -15.72 -13.13
N THR A 488 22.90 -15.93 -12.49
CA THR A 488 23.74 -17.13 -12.72
C THR A 488 24.09 -17.89 -11.44
N HIS A 489 23.48 -17.52 -10.30
CA HIS A 489 23.79 -18.14 -8.99
C HIS A 489 22.84 -19.30 -8.65
N ALA A 490 23.29 -20.15 -7.72
CA ALA A 490 22.47 -21.20 -7.14
C ALA A 490 21.49 -20.64 -6.08
N PRO A 491 20.33 -21.31 -5.83
CA PRO A 491 19.38 -20.87 -4.80
C PRO A 491 20.02 -20.69 -3.43
N GLU A 492 19.85 -19.49 -2.86
CA GLU A 492 20.39 -19.13 -1.56
C GLU A 492 19.29 -18.71 -0.57
N ALA A 493 19.65 -18.71 0.70
CA ALA A 493 18.77 -18.30 1.79
C ALA A 493 19.51 -17.28 2.67
N ASN A 494 18.98 -16.08 2.76
CA ASN A 494 19.56 -14.97 3.50
C ASN A 494 19.00 -14.93 4.92
N SER A 495 19.84 -14.92 5.96
CA SER A 495 19.36 -14.81 7.34
C SER A 495 18.99 -13.37 7.69
N ASN A 496 17.98 -13.22 8.53
CA ASN A 496 17.44 -11.92 8.88
C ASN A 496 17.08 -11.87 10.36
N HIS A 497 17.68 -10.91 11.08
CA HIS A 497 17.36 -10.56 12.45
C HIS A 497 16.65 -9.21 12.46
N ARG A 498 15.54 -9.11 13.17
CA ARG A 498 14.79 -7.86 13.31
C ARG A 498 14.42 -7.65 14.77
N VAL A 499 14.68 -6.49 15.29
CA VAL A 499 14.20 -6.00 16.59
C VAL A 499 13.33 -4.79 16.35
N THR A 500 12.14 -4.76 16.91
CA THR A 500 11.26 -3.58 16.89
C THR A 500 10.85 -3.25 18.32
N MET A 501 11.08 -2.03 18.76
CA MET A 501 10.64 -1.50 20.04
C MET A 501 9.59 -0.42 19.81
N ASN A 502 8.51 -0.44 20.59
CA ASN A 502 7.46 0.56 20.52
C ASN A 502 7.19 1.08 21.93
N TYR A 503 7.12 2.39 22.07
CA TYR A 503 6.57 3.04 23.25
C TYR A 503 5.31 3.80 22.86
N GLN A 504 4.26 3.69 23.65
CA GLN A 504 3.00 4.37 23.42
C GLN A 504 2.49 5.01 24.71
N TYR A 505 2.07 6.27 24.59
CA TYR A 505 1.33 7.02 25.59
C TYR A 505 0.03 7.52 24.99
N SER A 506 -1.10 7.26 25.68
CA SER A 506 -2.44 7.61 25.23
C SER A 506 -3.26 8.14 26.38
N HIS A 507 -3.62 9.42 26.33
CA HIS A 507 -4.48 10.03 27.35
C HIS A 507 -5.68 10.71 26.68
N PRO A 508 -6.78 9.96 26.39
CA PRO A 508 -7.92 10.47 25.62
C PRO A 508 -8.57 11.74 26.22
N ILE A 509 -8.70 11.80 27.56
CA ILE A 509 -9.33 12.96 28.24
C ILE A 509 -8.52 14.24 28.01
N LYS A 510 -7.18 14.14 28.05
CA LYS A 510 -6.30 15.28 27.74
C LYS A 510 -6.11 15.49 26.24
N GLY A 511 -6.61 14.58 25.39
CA GLY A 511 -6.40 14.59 23.96
C GLY A 511 -4.92 14.54 23.56
N LEU A 512 -4.09 13.83 24.33
CA LEU A 512 -2.65 13.74 24.11
C LEU A 512 -2.25 12.30 23.79
N PHE A 513 -1.62 12.12 22.63
CA PHE A 513 -1.16 10.83 22.14
C PHE A 513 0.30 10.96 21.68
N PHE A 514 1.14 10.05 22.13
CA PHE A 514 2.55 10.00 21.76
C PHE A 514 2.94 8.56 21.46
N SER A 515 3.65 8.34 20.38
CA SER A 515 4.19 7.03 20.02
C SER A 515 5.59 7.17 19.41
N VAL A 516 6.46 6.22 19.73
CA VAL A 516 7.76 6.04 19.12
C VAL A 516 7.94 4.58 18.77
N SER A 517 8.38 4.30 17.55
CA SER A 517 8.77 2.97 17.09
C SER A 517 10.19 3.00 16.57
N ALA A 518 11.03 2.10 17.04
CA ALA A 518 12.40 1.91 16.57
C ALA A 518 12.58 0.48 16.09
N THR A 519 13.02 0.31 14.85
CA THR A 519 13.29 -0.98 14.22
C THR A 519 14.76 -1.04 13.80
N ALA A 520 15.45 -2.09 14.20
CA ALA A 520 16.78 -2.46 13.70
C ALA A 520 16.67 -3.82 13.00
N ARG A 521 17.23 -3.91 11.81
CA ARG A 521 17.30 -5.15 11.04
C ARG A 521 18.74 -5.37 10.58
N ARG A 522 19.24 -6.59 10.77
CA ARG A 522 20.48 -7.07 10.17
C ARG A 522 20.21 -8.29 9.31
N ALA A 523 20.56 -8.21 8.04
CA ALA A 523 20.47 -9.32 7.11
C ALA A 523 21.88 -9.77 6.70
N GLN A 524 22.12 -11.06 6.74
CA GLN A 524 23.31 -11.66 6.12
C GLN A 524 22.89 -12.12 4.73
N LYS A 525 23.30 -11.37 3.72
CA LYS A 525 23.07 -11.66 2.31
C LYS A 525 24.21 -12.50 1.78
N LYS A 526 23.90 -13.44 0.89
CA LYS A 526 24.88 -14.28 0.20
C LYS A 526 25.12 -13.85 -1.22
N THR A 527 24.24 -12.99 -1.73
CA THR A 527 24.24 -12.51 -3.11
C THR A 527 24.16 -10.98 -3.13
N ALA A 528 24.76 -10.35 -4.13
CA ALA A 528 24.64 -8.92 -4.42
C ALA A 528 24.31 -8.71 -5.89
N TYR A 529 23.62 -7.60 -6.19
CA TYR A 529 23.40 -7.17 -7.56
C TYR A 529 24.66 -6.52 -8.13
N GLU A 530 25.09 -7.01 -9.29
CA GLU A 530 26.03 -6.33 -10.18
C GLU A 530 25.24 -5.59 -11.24
N SER A 531 25.53 -4.31 -11.44
CA SER A 531 24.93 -3.48 -12.48
C SER A 531 26.01 -2.99 -13.43
N ARG A 532 25.83 -3.22 -14.73
CA ARG A 532 26.75 -2.77 -15.77
C ARG A 532 25.97 -2.20 -16.96
N LEU A 533 26.54 -1.19 -17.59
CA LEU A 533 26.06 -0.68 -18.86
C LEU A 533 26.80 -1.39 -20.01
N THR A 534 26.07 -1.70 -21.07
CA THR A 534 26.69 -2.19 -22.33
C THR A 534 27.49 -1.08 -22.99
N GLU A 535 28.38 -1.43 -23.96
CA GLU A 535 29.07 -0.44 -24.81
C GLU A 535 28.05 0.51 -25.43
N GLY A 536 28.31 1.82 -25.37
CA GLY A 536 27.36 2.85 -25.82
C GLY A 536 26.30 3.26 -24.79
N ASN A 537 26.34 2.72 -23.56
CA ASN A 537 25.40 3.02 -22.47
C ASN A 537 23.92 2.72 -22.82
N GLU A 538 23.67 1.77 -23.71
CA GLU A 538 22.33 1.51 -24.25
C GLU A 538 21.48 0.64 -23.34
N VAL A 539 22.05 -0.41 -22.74
CA VAL A 539 21.33 -1.40 -21.96
C VAL A 539 21.94 -1.54 -20.58
N LEU A 540 21.09 -1.49 -19.55
CA LEU A 540 21.46 -1.79 -18.19
C LEU A 540 21.30 -3.29 -17.94
N VAL A 541 22.41 -4.00 -17.73
CA VAL A 541 22.41 -5.41 -17.34
C VAL A 541 22.55 -5.49 -15.82
N ARG A 542 21.63 -6.21 -15.18
CA ARG A 542 21.64 -6.49 -13.76
C ARG A 542 21.77 -7.99 -13.55
N SER A 543 22.77 -8.41 -12.80
CA SER A 543 23.01 -9.81 -12.48
C SER A 543 23.04 -9.98 -10.96
N LEU A 544 22.36 -11.00 -10.45
CA LEU A 544 22.48 -11.40 -9.06
C LEU A 544 23.57 -12.47 -8.98
N THR A 545 24.64 -12.18 -8.25
CA THR A 545 25.83 -13.03 -8.15
C THR A 545 26.19 -13.34 -6.70
N ALA A 546 26.99 -14.38 -6.48
CA ALA A 546 27.46 -14.76 -5.15
C ALA A 546 28.44 -13.69 -4.62
N ALA A 547 28.04 -12.95 -3.60
CA ALA A 547 28.83 -11.92 -2.93
C ALA A 547 28.34 -11.75 -1.48
N PRO A 548 28.87 -12.53 -0.54
CA PRO A 548 28.44 -12.49 0.86
C PRO A 548 28.73 -11.14 1.52
N HIS A 549 27.71 -10.52 2.12
CA HIS A 549 27.83 -9.26 2.84
C HIS A 549 26.72 -9.10 3.89
N HIS A 550 26.79 -8.04 4.67
CA HIS A 550 25.76 -7.66 5.63
C HIS A 550 24.98 -6.45 5.11
N ALA A 551 23.66 -6.48 5.33
CA ALA A 551 22.80 -5.33 5.09
C ALA A 551 22.07 -4.96 6.38
N ASP A 552 22.22 -3.71 6.81
CA ASP A 552 21.65 -3.19 8.05
C ASP A 552 20.60 -2.10 7.73
N MET A 553 19.49 -2.12 8.44
CA MET A 553 18.46 -1.09 8.36
C MET A 553 18.08 -0.62 9.76
N TYR A 554 18.06 0.68 9.96
CA TYR A 554 17.57 1.34 11.16
C TYR A 554 16.42 2.26 10.77
N LEU A 555 15.27 2.12 11.44
CA LEU A 555 14.09 2.95 11.21
C LEU A 555 13.57 3.44 12.55
N VAL A 556 13.47 4.74 12.71
CA VAL A 556 12.83 5.37 13.88
C VAL A 556 11.68 6.23 13.37
N THR A 557 10.49 6.00 13.91
CA THR A 557 9.31 6.83 13.66
C THR A 557 8.76 7.36 14.97
N SER A 558 8.36 8.62 14.98
CA SER A 558 7.74 9.26 16.15
C SER A 558 6.51 10.03 15.72
N ARG A 559 5.51 10.08 16.60
CA ARG A 559 4.29 10.86 16.39
C ARG A 559 3.79 11.40 17.72
N LEU A 560 3.52 12.69 17.75
CA LEU A 560 2.87 13.41 18.85
C LEU A 560 1.62 14.08 18.33
N SER A 561 0.47 13.79 18.91
CA SER A 561 -0.80 14.43 18.56
C SER A 561 -1.43 15.04 19.79
N LYS A 562 -1.87 16.30 19.69
CA LYS A 562 -2.55 17.04 20.75
C LYS A 562 -3.81 17.69 20.20
N SER A 563 -4.96 17.37 20.81
CA SER A 563 -6.22 18.07 20.54
C SER A 563 -6.46 19.20 21.53
N PHE A 564 -7.05 20.28 21.02
CA PHE A 564 -7.43 21.46 21.80
C PHE A 564 -8.94 21.69 21.63
N SER A 565 -9.72 21.42 22.66
CA SER A 565 -11.18 21.48 22.59
C SER A 565 -11.71 22.90 22.30
N ALA A 566 -11.05 23.93 22.86
CA ALA A 566 -11.45 25.33 22.68
C ALA A 566 -11.46 25.77 21.20
N TRP A 567 -10.53 25.26 20.39
CA TRP A 567 -10.39 25.60 18.98
C TRP A 567 -10.82 24.45 18.05
N LYS A 568 -11.42 23.40 18.62
CA LYS A 568 -11.74 22.18 17.87
C LYS A 568 -10.59 21.77 16.95
N SER A 569 -9.38 21.77 17.49
CA SER A 569 -8.17 21.62 16.70
C SER A 569 -7.33 20.43 17.11
N LEU A 570 -6.58 19.92 16.16
CA LEU A 570 -5.61 18.85 16.28
C LEU A 570 -4.26 19.34 15.73
N LEU A 571 -3.22 19.30 16.54
CA LEU A 571 -1.83 19.47 16.14
C LEU A 571 -1.15 18.12 16.15
N THR A 572 -0.47 17.76 15.06
CA THR A 572 0.31 16.52 14.95
C THR A 572 1.72 16.84 14.48
N LEU A 573 2.69 16.32 15.20
CA LEU A 573 4.11 16.34 14.83
C LEU A 573 4.52 14.88 14.55
N SER A 574 5.17 14.63 13.43
CA SER A 574 5.70 13.31 13.09
C SER A 574 7.12 13.43 12.59
N GLY A 575 7.98 12.49 12.98
CA GLY A 575 9.34 12.37 12.54
C GLY A 575 9.65 10.96 12.08
N THR A 576 10.44 10.82 11.03
CA THR A 576 10.95 9.54 10.54
C THR A 576 12.44 9.69 10.23
N TYR A 577 13.23 8.76 10.72
CA TYR A 577 14.63 8.57 10.34
C TYR A 577 14.79 7.13 9.85
N MET A 578 15.40 6.96 8.70
CA MET A 578 15.76 5.65 8.15
C MET A 578 17.19 5.69 7.67
N ARG A 579 17.98 4.69 8.07
CA ARG A 579 19.32 4.43 7.54
C ARG A 579 19.35 3.02 6.99
N ASN A 580 19.76 2.88 5.73
CA ASN A 580 20.05 1.61 5.09
C ASN A 580 21.54 1.58 4.76
N GLN A 581 22.21 0.52 5.21
CA GLN A 581 23.60 0.20 4.89
C GLN A 581 23.58 -1.10 4.11
N ASP A 582 24.12 -1.10 2.90
CA ASP A 582 24.11 -2.28 2.02
C ASP A 582 25.34 -2.20 1.10
N ALA A 583 25.54 -3.21 0.26
CA ALA A 583 26.62 -3.21 -0.70
C ALA A 583 26.11 -3.54 -2.10
N LEU A 584 26.75 -2.97 -3.10
CA LEU A 584 26.55 -3.33 -4.51
C LEU A 584 27.85 -3.82 -5.10
N LEU A 585 27.73 -4.71 -6.08
CA LEU A 585 28.86 -5.24 -6.80
C LEU A 585 29.06 -4.42 -8.08
N TYR A 586 30.30 -3.92 -8.25
CA TYR A 586 30.69 -3.19 -9.46
C TYR A 586 32.05 -3.64 -9.96
N GLY A 587 32.14 -4.09 -11.21
CA GLY A 587 33.37 -4.60 -11.79
C GLY A 587 34.03 -5.71 -10.97
N GLY A 588 33.22 -6.56 -10.32
CA GLY A 588 33.68 -7.63 -9.43
C GLY A 588 34.10 -7.16 -8.04
N THR A 589 34.00 -5.86 -7.73
CA THR A 589 34.36 -5.30 -6.40
C THR A 589 33.09 -4.97 -5.62
N LEU A 590 32.98 -5.48 -4.40
CA LEU A 590 31.89 -5.16 -3.49
C LEU A 590 32.12 -3.80 -2.86
N THR A 591 31.19 -2.87 -3.04
CA THR A 591 31.28 -1.48 -2.56
C THR A 591 30.13 -1.19 -1.61
N ASP A 592 30.45 -0.81 -0.40
CA ASP A 592 29.46 -0.43 0.62
C ASP A 592 28.86 0.95 0.33
N TYR A 593 27.59 1.11 0.63
CA TYR A 593 26.91 2.40 0.58
C TYR A 593 25.93 2.58 1.75
N ASP A 594 25.73 3.82 2.13
CA ASP A 594 24.77 4.26 3.13
C ASP A 594 23.69 5.14 2.48
N MET A 595 22.42 4.88 2.83
CA MET A 595 21.31 5.76 2.48
C MET A 595 20.62 6.24 3.76
N ASP A 596 20.68 7.53 4.01
CA ASP A 596 19.99 8.19 5.12
C ASP A 596 18.78 8.96 4.60
N SER A 597 17.61 8.72 5.22
CA SER A 597 16.37 9.45 4.93
C SER A 597 15.83 10.07 6.22
N TYR A 598 15.59 11.35 6.20
CA TYR A 598 14.99 12.12 7.28
C TYR A 598 13.66 12.71 6.79
N SER A 599 12.65 12.69 7.62
CA SER A 599 11.38 13.34 7.35
C SER A 599 10.78 13.91 8.62
N ALA A 600 10.34 15.16 8.56
CA ALA A 600 9.60 15.82 9.63
C ALA A 600 8.32 16.44 9.08
N VAL A 601 7.19 16.14 9.73
CA VAL A 601 5.87 16.63 9.33
C VAL A 601 5.23 17.36 10.50
N ILE A 602 4.76 18.56 10.25
CA ILE A 602 3.88 19.31 11.14
C ILE A 602 2.53 19.43 10.44
N SER A 603 1.47 19.03 11.09
CA SER A 603 0.10 19.23 10.59
C SER A 603 -0.79 19.82 11.66
N TYR A 604 -1.58 20.79 11.27
CA TYR A 604 -2.60 21.43 12.09
C TYR A 604 -3.93 21.39 11.35
N SER A 605 -4.97 20.98 12.01
CA SER A 605 -6.35 21.08 11.52
C SER A 605 -7.21 21.63 12.64
N GLY A 606 -7.94 22.72 12.38
CA GLY A 606 -8.73 23.36 13.42
C GLY A 606 -9.67 24.45 12.93
N ARG A 607 -10.50 24.92 13.85
CA ARG A 607 -11.42 26.02 13.63
C ARG A 607 -11.15 27.13 14.66
N PRO A 608 -10.08 27.93 14.45
CA PRO A 608 -9.68 28.96 15.41
C PRO A 608 -10.73 30.05 15.56
N LEU A 609 -11.50 30.34 14.49
CA LEU A 609 -12.59 31.29 14.49
C LEU A 609 -13.86 30.66 13.93
N SER A 610 -15.03 31.15 14.33
CA SER A 610 -16.31 30.61 13.86
C SER A 610 -16.49 30.67 12.32
N TRP A 611 -15.82 31.62 11.67
CA TRP A 611 -15.86 31.85 10.24
C TRP A 611 -14.62 31.38 9.48
N LEU A 612 -13.66 30.69 10.18
CA LEU A 612 -12.42 30.23 9.54
C LEU A 612 -12.07 28.83 10.06
N SER A 613 -11.94 27.89 9.14
CA SER A 613 -11.28 26.59 9.36
C SER A 613 -9.94 26.57 8.62
N VAL A 614 -8.91 26.04 9.26
CA VAL A 614 -7.54 25.99 8.74
C VAL A 614 -7.03 24.56 8.79
N GLU A 615 -6.51 24.09 7.67
CA GLU A 615 -5.70 22.87 7.60
C GLU A 615 -4.33 23.26 7.06
N LEU A 616 -3.28 22.95 7.81
CA LEU A 616 -1.89 23.25 7.46
C LEU A 616 -1.08 21.98 7.54
N ARG A 617 -0.26 21.73 6.54
CA ARG A 617 0.74 20.66 6.54
C ARG A 617 2.06 21.19 6.01
N SER A 618 3.13 20.92 6.76
CA SER A 618 4.50 21.22 6.37
C SER A 618 5.32 19.96 6.49
N LEU A 619 5.97 19.57 5.40
CA LEU A 619 6.87 18.43 5.33
C LEU A 619 8.26 18.93 4.95
N TRP A 620 9.24 18.57 5.74
CA TRP A 620 10.66 18.57 5.37
C TRP A 620 11.14 17.14 5.15
N GLN A 621 11.83 16.90 4.05
CA GLN A 621 12.43 15.61 3.72
C GLN A 621 13.84 15.79 3.21
N GLN A 622 14.77 14.98 3.70
CA GLN A 622 16.15 14.89 3.22
C GLN A 622 16.48 13.45 2.93
N ASN A 623 17.03 13.18 1.75
CA ASN A 623 17.64 11.91 1.40
C ASN A 623 19.11 12.16 1.10
N ARG A 624 19.99 11.35 1.68
CA ARG A 624 21.43 11.38 1.44
C ARG A 624 21.88 9.98 1.07
N MET A 625 22.65 9.87 0.02
CA MET A 625 23.32 8.65 -0.40
C MET A 625 24.81 8.91 -0.33
N HIS A 626 25.55 8.06 0.37
CA HIS A 626 26.98 8.12 0.54
C HIS A 626 27.62 6.79 0.15
N SER A 627 28.63 6.85 -0.72
CA SER A 627 29.52 5.75 -1.08
C SER A 627 30.94 6.28 -1.24
N PRO A 628 31.96 5.43 -1.36
CA PRO A 628 33.34 5.88 -1.59
C PRO A 628 33.51 6.79 -2.82
N SER A 629 32.67 6.63 -3.83
CA SER A 629 32.73 7.40 -5.09
C SER A 629 31.73 8.54 -5.16
N THR A 630 30.71 8.59 -4.29
CA THR A 630 29.57 9.52 -4.44
C THR A 630 29.05 9.95 -3.08
N ASP A 631 28.82 11.26 -2.91
CA ASP A 631 28.02 11.84 -1.82
C ASP A 631 26.96 12.73 -2.44
N SER A 632 25.72 12.24 -2.47
CA SER A 632 24.59 12.95 -3.06
C SER A 632 23.52 13.21 -2.02
N ARG A 633 22.94 14.41 -2.07
CA ARG A 633 21.93 14.87 -1.12
C ARG A 633 20.78 15.54 -1.86
N VAL A 634 19.56 15.24 -1.43
CA VAL A 634 18.33 15.86 -1.94
C VAL A 634 17.48 16.32 -0.77
N ASN A 635 17.21 17.62 -0.69
CA ASN A 635 16.36 18.23 0.33
C ASN A 635 15.10 18.82 -0.31
N GLN A 636 13.96 18.57 0.31
CA GLN A 636 12.67 19.04 -0.17
C GLN A 636 11.84 19.61 0.98
N LEU A 637 11.16 20.71 0.69
CA LEU A 637 10.15 21.31 1.55
C LEU A 637 8.81 21.30 0.81
N LYS A 638 7.75 20.89 1.52
CA LYS A 638 6.40 20.93 1.00
C LYS A 638 5.49 21.55 2.04
N HIS A 639 4.83 22.62 1.65
CA HIS A 639 3.88 23.32 2.50
C HIS A 639 2.52 23.33 1.82
N SER A 640 1.48 22.99 2.54
CA SER A 640 0.10 23.18 2.09
C SER A 640 -0.72 23.86 3.16
N ILE A 641 -1.60 24.75 2.73
CA ILE A 641 -2.57 25.42 3.57
C ILE A 641 -3.92 25.43 2.88
N ASP A 642 -4.95 24.95 3.58
CA ASP A 642 -6.33 24.97 3.14
C ASP A 642 -7.11 25.88 4.09
N LEU A 643 -7.66 26.94 3.56
CA LEU A 643 -8.46 27.92 4.28
C LEU A 643 -9.92 27.78 3.85
N ASN A 644 -10.81 27.55 4.80
CA ASN A 644 -12.22 27.42 4.53
C ASN A 644 -12.98 28.49 5.30
N PHE A 645 -13.81 29.25 4.57
CA PHE A 645 -14.58 30.41 5.04
C PHE A 645 -16.07 30.05 4.99
N PRO A 646 -16.66 29.49 6.06
CA PRO A 646 -18.12 29.33 6.15
C PRO A 646 -18.77 30.69 6.40
N VAL A 647 -19.15 31.38 5.30
CA VAL A 647 -19.84 32.69 5.36
C VAL A 647 -21.22 32.56 5.99
N THR A 648 -21.88 31.42 5.69
CA THR A 648 -23.09 30.96 6.36
C THR A 648 -23.00 29.45 6.58
N GLU A 649 -23.99 28.84 7.27
CA GLU A 649 -24.08 27.39 7.37
C GLU A 649 -24.24 26.70 6.00
N LYS A 650 -24.65 27.45 4.97
CA LYS A 650 -24.94 26.95 3.62
C LYS A 650 -23.90 27.31 2.58
N LEU A 651 -23.15 28.38 2.77
CA LEU A 651 -22.19 28.94 1.80
C LEU A 651 -20.77 28.88 2.39
N ILE A 652 -19.90 28.14 1.72
CA ILE A 652 -18.49 27.97 2.11
C ILE A 652 -17.62 28.32 0.91
N PHE A 653 -16.62 29.17 1.12
CA PHE A 653 -15.51 29.38 0.19
C PHE A 653 -14.28 28.68 0.72
N SER A 654 -13.50 28.10 -0.18
CA SER A 654 -12.26 27.41 0.14
C SER A 654 -11.14 27.91 -0.77
N VAL A 655 -9.96 28.10 -0.18
CA VAL A 655 -8.72 28.43 -0.89
C VAL A 655 -7.67 27.44 -0.44
N SER A 656 -7.12 26.68 -1.39
CA SER A 656 -6.03 25.74 -1.16
C SER A 656 -4.76 26.26 -1.81
N ASN A 657 -3.67 26.29 -1.07
CA ASN A 657 -2.37 26.69 -1.58
C ASN A 657 -1.33 25.63 -1.19
N ALA A 658 -0.52 25.20 -2.15
CA ALA A 658 0.61 24.30 -1.92
C ALA A 658 1.88 24.87 -2.55
N CYS A 659 2.99 24.76 -1.81
CA CYS A 659 4.33 25.13 -2.25
C CYS A 659 5.27 23.97 -2.10
N HIS A 660 5.94 23.57 -3.17
CA HIS A 660 6.97 22.55 -3.19
C HIS A 660 8.29 23.17 -3.59
N GLN A 661 9.31 22.98 -2.77
CA GLN A 661 10.62 23.56 -2.96
C GLN A 661 11.67 22.44 -2.97
N SER A 662 12.55 22.46 -3.97
CA SER A 662 13.82 21.73 -3.98
C SER A 662 14.91 22.68 -3.54
N LEU A 663 15.63 22.34 -2.47
CA LEU A 663 16.67 23.24 -1.93
C LEU A 663 18.01 23.14 -2.69
N GLU A 664 18.18 22.10 -3.52
CA GLU A 664 19.36 21.90 -4.34
C GLU A 664 19.29 22.65 -5.68
N THR A 665 18.09 22.73 -6.26
CA THR A 665 17.86 23.34 -7.59
C THR A 665 17.25 24.72 -7.52
N ASP A 666 16.94 25.23 -6.32
CA ASP A 666 16.18 26.49 -6.09
C ASP A 666 14.80 26.52 -6.80
N GLU A 667 14.31 25.33 -7.19
CA GLU A 667 13.03 25.18 -7.90
C GLU A 667 11.86 25.29 -6.93
N ASN A 668 10.93 26.19 -7.27
CA ASN A 668 9.73 26.45 -6.50
C ASN A 668 8.48 26.19 -7.35
N SER A 669 7.60 25.30 -6.90
CA SER A 669 6.33 25.04 -7.55
C SER A 669 5.17 25.44 -6.64
N TRP A 670 4.41 26.45 -7.10
CA TRP A 670 3.24 26.95 -6.40
C TRP A 670 1.95 26.50 -7.08
N PHE A 671 1.01 26.02 -6.28
CA PHE A 671 -0.32 25.59 -6.72
C PHE A 671 -1.36 26.31 -5.90
N THR A 672 -2.34 26.89 -6.56
CA THR A 672 -3.47 27.57 -5.90
C THR A 672 -4.76 27.10 -6.52
N ASP A 673 -5.71 26.68 -5.67
CA ASP A 673 -7.04 26.26 -6.05
C ASP A 673 -8.07 27.06 -5.27
N PHE A 674 -9.22 27.23 -5.89
CA PHE A 674 -10.38 27.87 -5.29
C PHE A 674 -11.61 26.97 -5.40
N ALA A 675 -12.42 26.93 -4.37
CA ALA A 675 -13.71 26.26 -4.42
C ALA A 675 -14.79 27.07 -3.68
N ALA A 676 -16.02 26.97 -4.17
CA ALA A 676 -17.21 27.48 -3.50
C ALA A 676 -18.26 26.39 -3.43
N SER A 677 -18.95 26.24 -2.31
CA SER A 677 -20.05 25.31 -2.16
C SER A 677 -21.26 25.99 -1.53
N TYR A 678 -22.46 25.71 -2.08
CA TYR A 678 -23.72 26.23 -1.58
C TYR A 678 -24.73 25.11 -1.39
N THR A 679 -25.23 24.92 -0.17
CA THR A 679 -26.20 23.88 0.17
C THR A 679 -27.63 24.45 0.20
N TYR A 680 -28.53 23.89 -0.61
CA TYR A 680 -29.94 24.20 -0.59
C TYR A 680 -30.76 22.92 -0.43
N ARG A 681 -31.34 22.72 0.73
CA ARG A 681 -32.07 21.48 1.10
C ARG A 681 -31.19 20.22 0.91
N ARG A 682 -31.56 19.34 -0.04
CA ARG A 682 -30.86 18.11 -0.40
C ARG A 682 -29.84 18.29 -1.54
N LEU A 683 -29.75 19.51 -2.08
CA LEU A 683 -28.83 19.85 -3.16
C LEU A 683 -27.62 20.59 -2.61
N GLU A 684 -26.45 20.27 -3.13
CA GLU A 684 -25.23 21.02 -2.90
C GLU A 684 -24.60 21.39 -4.24
N PHE A 685 -24.48 22.68 -4.49
CA PHE A 685 -23.83 23.24 -5.69
C PHE A 685 -22.37 23.50 -5.40
N GLN A 686 -21.50 23.21 -6.35
CA GLN A 686 -20.05 23.35 -6.20
C GLN A 686 -19.46 24.05 -7.43
N LEU A 687 -18.53 24.96 -7.19
CA LEU A 687 -17.67 25.53 -8.20
C LEU A 687 -16.24 25.29 -7.76
N LYS A 688 -15.39 24.86 -8.68
CA LYS A 688 -13.96 24.62 -8.44
C LYS A 688 -13.15 25.25 -9.56
N ALA A 689 -12.04 25.85 -9.19
CA ALA A 689 -11.01 26.36 -10.11
C ALA A 689 -9.67 25.81 -9.60
N ASN A 690 -9.08 24.90 -10.36
CA ASN A 690 -7.83 24.24 -10.01
C ASN A 690 -6.67 24.85 -10.79
N ASN A 691 -5.46 24.82 -10.19
CA ASN A 691 -4.22 25.30 -10.79
C ASN A 691 -4.35 26.73 -11.35
N ILE A 692 -4.92 27.66 -10.57
CA ILE A 692 -5.21 29.04 -11.01
C ILE A 692 -3.94 29.76 -11.49
N LEU A 693 -2.78 29.47 -10.88
CA LEU A 693 -1.49 30.04 -11.27
C LEU A 693 -0.99 29.52 -12.62
N GLY A 694 -1.54 28.39 -13.13
CA GLY A 694 -1.22 27.84 -14.45
C GLY A 694 0.16 27.20 -14.51
N LYS A 695 0.64 26.60 -13.43
CA LYS A 695 1.91 25.84 -13.45
C LYS A 695 1.75 24.66 -14.39
N SER A 696 2.62 24.53 -15.39
CA SER A 696 2.53 23.52 -16.46
C SER A 696 3.55 22.38 -16.31
N VAL A 697 4.61 22.59 -15.53
CA VAL A 697 5.69 21.62 -15.33
C VAL A 697 6.03 21.53 -13.85
N TYR A 698 6.26 20.31 -13.38
CA TYR A 698 6.82 20.02 -12.06
C TYR A 698 8.15 19.30 -12.22
N GLU A 699 9.16 19.77 -11.52
CA GLU A 699 10.52 19.25 -11.60
C GLU A 699 10.92 18.58 -10.28
N ARG A 700 11.65 17.47 -10.38
CA ARG A 700 12.10 16.71 -9.22
C ARG A 700 13.39 15.98 -9.50
N GLU A 701 14.23 15.95 -8.48
CA GLU A 701 15.42 15.12 -8.44
C GLU A 701 15.22 13.90 -7.53
N PHE A 702 15.79 12.78 -7.93
CA PHE A 702 15.78 11.52 -7.20
C PHE A 702 17.17 10.86 -7.28
N VAL A 703 17.64 10.30 -6.16
CA VAL A 703 18.94 9.61 -6.09
C VAL A 703 18.73 8.19 -5.58
N SER A 704 19.32 7.23 -6.28
CA SER A 704 19.44 5.83 -5.90
C SER A 704 20.91 5.44 -5.68
N SER A 705 21.18 4.19 -5.35
CA SER A 705 22.56 3.67 -5.22
C SER A 705 23.35 3.62 -6.53
N ILE A 706 22.68 3.68 -7.68
CA ILE A 706 23.31 3.50 -9.00
C ILE A 706 23.07 4.68 -9.96
N GLU A 707 22.12 5.56 -9.66
CA GLU A 707 21.73 6.64 -10.58
C GLU A 707 21.16 7.86 -9.84
N ARG A 708 21.36 9.00 -10.47
CA ARG A 708 20.71 10.28 -10.16
C ARG A 708 19.81 10.65 -11.32
N ASN A 709 18.55 10.89 -11.05
CA ASN A 709 17.53 11.21 -12.04
C ASN A 709 16.98 12.60 -11.80
N TYR A 710 16.92 13.42 -12.85
CA TYR A 710 16.20 14.68 -12.88
C TYR A 710 14.98 14.53 -13.78
N TYR A 711 13.79 14.73 -13.22
CA TYR A 711 12.51 14.54 -13.89
C TYR A 711 11.82 15.88 -14.14
N ARG A 712 11.19 15.99 -15.31
CA ARG A 712 10.19 17.00 -15.63
C ARG A 712 8.87 16.35 -15.96
N PHE A 713 7.83 16.68 -15.22
CA PHE A 713 6.48 16.13 -15.38
C PHE A 713 5.55 17.21 -15.93
N THR A 714 4.82 16.86 -16.99
CA THR A 714 3.75 17.73 -17.51
C THR A 714 2.58 17.73 -16.53
N LEU A 715 2.09 18.91 -16.20
CA LEU A 715 0.97 19.11 -15.28
C LEU A 715 -0.32 19.46 -16.04
N ARG A 716 -1.44 19.15 -15.40
CA ARG A 716 -2.76 19.55 -15.86
C ARG A 716 -2.88 21.07 -15.88
N PRO A 717 -3.51 21.65 -16.93
CA PRO A 717 -3.67 23.09 -17.04
C PRO A 717 -4.66 23.64 -16.01
N ARG A 718 -5.01 24.91 -16.12
CA ARG A 718 -6.11 25.52 -15.35
C ARG A 718 -7.42 24.82 -15.67
N GLU A 719 -8.19 24.49 -14.64
CA GLU A 719 -9.44 23.75 -14.77
C GLU A 719 -10.57 24.44 -14.03
N PHE A 720 -11.74 24.47 -14.64
CA PHE A 720 -12.96 24.99 -14.04
C PHE A 720 -14.03 23.92 -14.05
N LEU A 721 -14.65 23.64 -12.91
CA LEU A 721 -15.72 22.66 -12.76
C LEU A 721 -16.90 23.27 -12.01
N ALA A 722 -18.10 22.94 -12.48
CA ALA A 722 -19.36 23.16 -11.78
C ALA A 722 -20.01 21.83 -11.49
N GLY A 723 -20.54 21.64 -10.30
CA GLY A 723 -21.13 20.37 -9.90
C GLY A 723 -22.36 20.55 -9.04
N VAL A 724 -23.22 19.53 -9.06
CA VAL A 724 -24.40 19.41 -8.22
C VAL A 724 -24.38 18.04 -7.56
N SER A 725 -24.55 18.02 -6.23
CA SER A 725 -24.71 16.81 -5.43
C SER A 725 -26.14 16.73 -4.90
N PHE A 726 -26.81 15.61 -5.12
CA PHE A 726 -28.14 15.33 -4.60
C PHE A 726 -28.09 14.15 -3.64
N THR A 727 -28.58 14.33 -2.42
CA THR A 727 -28.67 13.28 -1.39
C THR A 727 -30.13 12.86 -1.19
N PHE A 728 -30.45 11.59 -1.42
CA PHE A 728 -31.81 11.00 -1.34
C PHE A 728 -31.94 9.93 -0.28
#